data_2e265911fad124832153be3aa567b5a0
#
_entry.id   2e265911fad124832153be3aa567b5a0
#
_cell.length_a   1.000
_cell.length_b   1.000
_cell.length_c   1.000
_cell.angle_alpha   90.00
_cell.angle_beta   90.00
_cell.angle_gamma   90.00
#
_symmetry.space_group_name_H-M   'P 1'
#
loop_
_entity.id
_entity.type
_entity.pdbx_description
1 polymer ?
#
loop_
_entity_poly.entity_id
_entity_poly.type
_entity_poly.pdbx_seq_one_letter_code
_entity_poly.pdbx_strand_id
1 'polypeptide(L)'
;MLRRKQPNRFKTFYYAHPYFVIFNILIIYNIILIAVAALVMTYLMNGHTSGDVVMGLNIQSYLRNLEYCAVFTMNNGGIYNDAPLSVVIMKIILSILQMITFSGALIGLAASILQSMFNRRIHNVGKIKLKYHYVILEWSAVGPNLVRELSFMRGNKSIVILSDKDRDKIQEEIDNLFLETGTTKKHLKVFIKRGSPSSIRALREINIDKANAIAILGASSWLDSATQNDSASFKILMSVISITKKANIVIETDDQEVTRNIHNLMEASNDLKDAHISIFSRNTIVGHVLAKSAINANYPDLYYSLLSFRNGSFYSTDKDMSVEEALGKYSSCLPSFRYKCLNDKELLFFNAERERDIRKTLLKRKRATEAPFKKKISKSSFNLYVLGENDRSEAIAEAVRKHNELNEGKVNLKILPINNDIDDLLEDISKAKGRKKILILSDNNAKEENIDSNVFLSLIKIKANKELSQDIEVFAEIFEPSNRFSLETLNVSGVIIANQIVAVYMTQLLCHEESHKLYEDLLMPDNDSDIAFEIRQGKELLDCSNNLEFNSRGDFINALYISSKKEYLPIGFIGEQQKAKLTDVVTNVVSGAVSVTGKVISNIGNALTLSDSPEEVSIDFKDVLFLNKNLNKKDKIIIRPDTTMIVVHNKK
;
A
#
# COMPACT_ATOMS: atom_id res chain seq x y z
N MET A 1 -37.11 -47.63 5.44
CA MET A 1 -37.54 -46.29 4.92
C MET A 1 -38.06 -45.45 6.09
N LEU A 2 -37.22 -44.66 6.72
CA LEU A 2 -37.59 -43.74 7.80
C LEU A 2 -38.13 -42.46 7.17
N ARG A 3 -39.44 -42.20 7.27
CA ARG A 3 -40.07 -40.94 6.90
C ARG A 3 -39.44 -39.81 7.72
N ARG A 4 -38.55 -39.01 7.14
CA ARG A 4 -38.11 -37.73 7.71
C ARG A 4 -39.36 -36.84 7.88
N LYS A 5 -39.75 -36.58 9.13
CA LYS A 5 -40.74 -35.54 9.45
C LYS A 5 -40.27 -34.24 8.87
N GLN A 6 -41.04 -33.66 7.94
CA GLN A 6 -40.76 -32.31 7.46
C GLN A 6 -40.76 -31.34 8.65
N PRO A 7 -39.75 -30.47 8.77
CA PRO A 7 -39.73 -29.49 9.84
C PRO A 7 -40.95 -28.59 9.69
N ASN A 8 -41.64 -28.34 10.79
CA ASN A 8 -42.84 -27.57 10.88
C ASN A 8 -42.58 -26.15 10.27
N ARG A 9 -43.21 -25.78 9.17
CA ARG A 9 -42.97 -24.51 8.45
C ARG A 9 -43.06 -23.28 9.35
N PHE A 10 -43.88 -23.35 10.40
CA PHE A 10 -44.00 -22.32 11.43
C PHE A 10 -42.72 -22.18 12.28
N LYS A 11 -42.11 -23.29 12.71
CA LYS A 11 -40.85 -23.24 13.48
C LYS A 11 -39.71 -22.68 12.64
N THR A 12 -39.58 -23.08 11.38
CA THR A 12 -38.55 -22.53 10.47
C THR A 12 -38.73 -21.04 10.19
N PHE A 13 -39.96 -20.56 10.07
CA PHE A 13 -40.25 -19.13 9.90
C PHE A 13 -39.86 -18.33 11.16
N TYR A 14 -40.19 -18.84 12.34
CA TYR A 14 -39.87 -18.21 13.63
C TYR A 14 -38.36 -18.07 13.85
N TYR A 15 -37.58 -19.10 13.55
CA TYR A 15 -36.12 -19.04 13.64
C TYR A 15 -35.47 -18.16 12.56
N ALA A 16 -36.13 -18.00 11.43
CA ALA A 16 -35.62 -17.17 10.34
C ALA A 16 -35.86 -15.65 10.56
N HIS A 17 -36.82 -15.29 11.44
CA HIS A 17 -37.22 -13.89 11.65
C HIS A 17 -37.28 -13.51 13.15
N PRO A 18 -36.13 -13.43 13.87
CA PRO A 18 -36.11 -13.18 15.32
C PRO A 18 -36.78 -11.85 15.71
N TYR A 19 -36.65 -10.82 14.87
CA TYR A 19 -37.29 -9.52 15.11
C TYR A 19 -38.83 -9.59 15.08
N PHE A 20 -39.39 -10.41 14.20
CA PHE A 20 -40.82 -10.63 14.13
C PHE A 20 -41.35 -11.35 15.38
N VAL A 21 -40.55 -12.26 15.94
CA VAL A 21 -40.87 -12.94 17.22
C VAL A 21 -40.93 -11.94 18.37
N ILE A 22 -39.90 -11.12 18.50
CA ILE A 22 -39.81 -10.09 19.56
C ILE A 22 -40.98 -9.11 19.45
N PHE A 23 -41.32 -8.67 18.23
CA PHE A 23 -42.44 -7.77 17.98
C PHE A 23 -43.78 -8.37 18.40
N ASN A 24 -44.05 -9.62 18.06
CA ASN A 24 -45.27 -10.30 18.49
C ASN A 24 -45.36 -10.50 20.01
N ILE A 25 -44.24 -10.88 20.66
CA ILE A 25 -44.18 -10.98 22.14
C ILE A 25 -44.53 -9.63 22.79
N LEU A 26 -44.04 -8.55 22.23
CA LEU A 26 -44.27 -7.19 22.71
C LEU A 26 -45.72 -6.74 22.54
N ILE A 27 -46.37 -7.09 21.43
CA ILE A 27 -47.79 -6.86 21.22
C ILE A 27 -48.63 -7.65 22.22
N ILE A 28 -48.35 -8.93 22.38
CA ILE A 28 -49.06 -9.80 23.33
C ILE A 28 -48.94 -9.26 24.76
N TYR A 29 -47.70 -8.87 25.16
CA TYR A 29 -47.45 -8.27 26.45
C TYR A 29 -48.28 -7.00 26.69
N ASN A 30 -48.35 -6.09 25.73
CA ASN A 30 -49.14 -4.86 25.83
C ASN A 30 -50.67 -5.15 25.86
N ILE A 31 -51.14 -6.14 25.13
CA ILE A 31 -52.56 -6.58 25.21
C ILE A 31 -52.88 -7.09 26.63
N ILE A 32 -52.00 -7.91 27.18
CA ILE A 32 -52.19 -8.41 28.56
C ILE A 32 -52.12 -7.28 29.58
N LEU A 33 -51.20 -6.34 29.41
CA LEU A 33 -51.05 -5.17 30.29
C LEU A 33 -52.34 -4.31 30.29
N ILE A 34 -52.92 -4.05 29.11
CA ILE A 34 -54.17 -3.31 28.98
C ILE A 34 -55.33 -4.06 29.63
N ALA A 35 -55.43 -5.36 29.45
CA ALA A 35 -56.47 -6.19 30.03
C ALA A 35 -56.40 -6.23 31.57
N VAL A 36 -55.19 -6.37 32.14
CA VAL A 36 -54.98 -6.32 33.58
C VAL A 36 -55.27 -4.90 34.14
N ALA A 37 -54.83 -3.87 33.45
CA ALA A 37 -55.12 -2.49 33.85
C ALA A 37 -56.61 -2.20 33.87
N ALA A 38 -57.37 -2.67 32.86
CA ALA A 38 -58.82 -2.56 32.80
C ALA A 38 -59.52 -3.28 33.98
N LEU A 39 -59.01 -4.45 34.38
CA LEU A 39 -59.53 -5.20 35.51
C LEU A 39 -59.30 -4.45 36.83
N VAL A 40 -58.09 -3.96 37.07
CA VAL A 40 -57.77 -3.13 38.22
C VAL A 40 -58.60 -1.86 38.26
N MET A 41 -58.77 -1.20 37.11
CA MET A 41 -59.61 0.00 36.99
C MET A 41 -61.07 -0.27 37.29
N THR A 42 -61.61 -1.40 36.87
CA THR A 42 -63.00 -1.82 37.18
C THR A 42 -63.17 -2.01 38.69
N TYR A 43 -62.18 -2.55 39.34
CA TYR A 43 -62.21 -2.69 40.82
C TYR A 43 -62.16 -1.33 41.53
N LEU A 44 -61.27 -0.44 41.11
CA LEU A 44 -61.07 0.90 41.71
C LEU A 44 -62.23 1.87 41.46
N MET A 45 -63.00 1.71 40.36
CA MET A 45 -64.12 2.52 39.98
C MET A 45 -65.46 1.97 40.52
N ASN A 46 -65.46 0.87 41.22
CA ASN A 46 -66.66 0.26 41.77
C ASN A 46 -67.40 1.23 42.69
N GLY A 47 -68.68 1.53 42.39
CA GLY A 47 -69.48 2.47 43.15
C GLY A 47 -69.28 3.97 42.78
N HIS A 48 -68.37 4.28 41.89
CA HIS A 48 -68.17 5.64 41.36
C HIS A 48 -68.93 5.87 40.06
N THR A 49 -69.37 7.09 39.81
CA THR A 49 -70.05 7.50 38.58
C THR A 49 -69.04 7.87 37.49
N SER A 50 -69.27 7.45 36.26
CA SER A 50 -68.56 7.90 35.07
C SER A 50 -69.57 8.40 34.04
N GLY A 51 -69.76 9.72 33.99
CA GLY A 51 -70.92 10.34 33.33
C GLY A 51 -72.22 9.94 34.06
N ASP A 52 -73.22 9.55 33.33
CA ASP A 52 -74.54 9.14 33.86
C ASP A 52 -74.61 7.68 34.33
N VAL A 53 -73.52 6.94 34.33
CA VAL A 53 -73.48 5.50 34.64
C VAL A 53 -72.70 5.21 35.89
N VAL A 54 -73.31 4.54 36.89
CA VAL A 54 -72.61 3.99 38.06
C VAL A 54 -71.86 2.73 37.64
N MET A 55 -70.55 2.74 37.87
CA MET A 55 -69.67 1.61 37.57
C MET A 55 -69.79 0.55 38.63
N GLY A 56 -70.04 -0.68 38.23
CA GLY A 56 -70.12 -1.86 39.07
C GLY A 56 -69.10 -2.94 38.67
N LEU A 57 -69.00 -4.00 39.52
CA LEU A 57 -68.17 -5.18 39.19
C LEU A 57 -68.91 -6.10 38.20
N ASN A 58 -69.10 -5.62 36.95
CA ASN A 58 -69.77 -6.37 35.92
C ASN A 58 -69.00 -6.31 34.59
N ILE A 59 -69.31 -7.20 33.66
CA ILE A 59 -68.65 -7.35 32.38
C ILE A 59 -68.77 -6.05 31.55
N GLN A 60 -69.85 -5.35 31.65
CA GLN A 60 -70.06 -4.10 30.88
C GLN A 60 -69.15 -2.97 31.37
N SER A 61 -68.96 -2.83 32.64
CA SER A 61 -67.97 -1.90 33.23
C SER A 61 -66.53 -2.30 32.87
N TYR A 62 -66.22 -3.59 32.84
CA TYR A 62 -64.90 -4.05 32.40
C TYR A 62 -64.62 -3.73 30.93
N LEU A 63 -65.58 -4.00 30.03
CA LEU A 63 -65.42 -3.69 28.60
C LEU A 63 -65.25 -2.17 28.36
N ARG A 64 -66.00 -1.33 29.09
CA ARG A 64 -65.88 0.13 29.03
C ARG A 64 -64.49 0.59 29.55
N ASN A 65 -63.99 0.01 30.62
CA ASN A 65 -62.65 0.31 31.15
C ASN A 65 -61.55 -0.25 30.26
N LEU A 66 -61.78 -1.38 29.56
CA LEU A 66 -60.87 -1.92 28.58
C LEU A 66 -60.72 -0.97 27.38
N GLU A 67 -61.85 -0.48 26.86
CA GLU A 67 -61.83 0.51 25.79
C GLU A 67 -61.09 1.77 26.25
N TYR A 68 -61.33 2.21 27.48
CA TYR A 68 -60.73 3.39 28.05
C TYR A 68 -59.18 3.23 28.18
N CYS A 69 -58.73 2.12 28.71
CA CYS A 69 -57.32 1.80 28.81
C CYS A 69 -56.65 1.66 27.43
N ALA A 70 -57.35 1.09 26.44
CA ALA A 70 -56.85 0.97 25.06
C ALA A 70 -56.75 2.35 24.38
N VAL A 71 -57.75 3.20 24.49
CA VAL A 71 -57.72 4.57 23.94
C VAL A 71 -56.68 5.42 24.63
N PHE A 72 -56.53 5.29 25.94
CA PHE A 72 -55.48 5.99 26.72
C PHE A 72 -54.07 5.60 26.27
N THR A 73 -53.90 4.35 25.85
CA THR A 73 -52.61 3.86 25.27
C THR A 73 -52.29 4.54 23.94
N MET A 74 -53.30 4.83 23.12
CA MET A 74 -53.14 5.46 21.82
C MET A 74 -53.06 6.98 21.88
N ASN A 75 -53.76 7.59 22.82
CA ASN A 75 -53.88 9.03 22.90
C ASN A 75 -53.99 9.45 24.39
N ASN A 76 -52.91 9.89 25.00
CA ASN A 76 -52.80 10.25 26.41
C ASN A 76 -53.82 11.30 26.91
N GLY A 77 -54.90 11.56 26.16
CA GLY A 77 -55.98 12.45 26.45
C GLY A 77 -57.20 11.73 27.02
N GLY A 78 -57.83 12.27 27.99
CA GLY A 78 -59.07 11.79 28.57
C GLY A 78 -58.91 11.16 29.93
N ILE A 79 -59.02 11.96 30.93
CA ILE A 79 -59.20 11.57 32.32
C ILE A 79 -60.69 11.64 32.59
N TYR A 80 -61.27 10.67 33.30
CA TYR A 80 -62.54 10.89 33.95
C TYR A 80 -62.43 12.12 34.86
N ASN A 81 -63.23 13.14 34.66
CA ASN A 81 -63.10 14.41 35.39
C ASN A 81 -63.29 14.23 36.92
N ASP A 82 -63.96 13.14 37.35
CA ASP A 82 -64.28 12.85 38.74
C ASP A 82 -63.66 11.52 39.21
N ALA A 83 -62.50 11.12 38.63
CA ALA A 83 -61.85 9.87 38.99
C ALA A 83 -61.20 9.91 40.38
N PRO A 84 -61.35 8.86 41.19
CA PRO A 84 -60.68 8.78 42.48
C PRO A 84 -59.15 8.80 42.33
N LEU A 85 -58.42 9.33 43.32
CA LEU A 85 -56.98 9.48 43.28
C LEU A 85 -56.25 8.16 42.93
N SER A 86 -56.77 7.00 43.38
CA SER A 86 -56.24 5.67 43.08
C SER A 86 -56.23 5.38 41.59
N VAL A 87 -57.25 5.82 40.83
CA VAL A 87 -57.33 5.65 39.38
C VAL A 87 -56.34 6.58 38.67
N VAL A 88 -56.14 7.79 39.18
CA VAL A 88 -55.13 8.72 38.64
C VAL A 88 -53.74 8.15 38.80
N ILE A 89 -53.40 7.61 39.99
CA ILE A 89 -52.09 6.95 40.25
C ILE A 89 -51.90 5.75 39.30
N MET A 90 -52.94 4.89 39.17
CA MET A 90 -52.89 3.74 38.29
C MET A 90 -52.64 4.15 36.83
N LYS A 91 -53.24 5.23 36.34
CA LYS A 91 -53.03 5.76 34.98
C LYS A 91 -51.58 6.23 34.78
N ILE A 92 -51.01 6.92 35.78
CA ILE A 92 -49.62 7.35 35.73
C ILE A 92 -48.70 6.12 35.63
N ILE A 93 -48.93 5.09 36.42
CA ILE A 93 -48.16 3.84 36.40
C ILE A 93 -48.32 3.16 35.05
N LEU A 94 -49.53 3.05 34.53
CA LEU A 94 -49.80 2.46 33.20
C LEU A 94 -49.12 3.25 32.11
N SER A 95 -49.17 4.58 32.13
CA SER A 95 -48.50 5.45 31.17
C SER A 95 -46.98 5.24 31.15
N ILE A 96 -46.35 5.16 32.31
CA ILE A 96 -44.90 4.92 32.44
C ILE A 96 -44.55 3.53 31.91
N LEU A 97 -45.30 2.48 32.29
CA LEU A 97 -45.08 1.12 31.80
C LEU A 97 -45.21 1.03 30.29
N GLN A 98 -46.22 1.68 29.71
CA GLN A 98 -46.42 1.69 28.25
C GLN A 98 -45.35 2.51 27.52
N MET A 99 -44.95 3.65 28.09
CA MET A 99 -43.86 4.44 27.50
C MET A 99 -42.56 3.64 27.43
N ILE A 100 -42.23 2.90 28.49
CA ILE A 100 -41.02 2.05 28.54
C ILE A 100 -41.16 0.86 27.57
N THR A 101 -42.28 0.15 27.62
CA THR A 101 -42.44 -1.13 26.89
C THR A 101 -42.77 -0.93 25.42
N PHE A 102 -43.64 0.02 25.06
CA PHE A 102 -44.07 0.20 23.68
C PHE A 102 -43.10 1.16 22.94
N SER A 103 -42.94 2.38 23.44
CA SER A 103 -42.10 3.38 22.74
C SER A 103 -40.61 3.01 22.81
N GLY A 104 -40.13 2.63 23.99
CA GLY A 104 -38.71 2.24 24.17
C GLY A 104 -38.30 1.01 23.37
N ALA A 105 -39.15 0.00 23.39
CA ALA A 105 -38.90 -1.23 22.64
C ALA A 105 -39.06 -1.03 21.12
N LEU A 106 -40.01 -0.23 20.67
CA LEU A 106 -40.19 0.08 19.25
C LEU A 106 -39.03 0.89 18.69
N ILE A 107 -38.53 1.87 19.45
CA ILE A 107 -37.34 2.63 19.09
C ILE A 107 -36.10 1.72 19.08
N GLY A 108 -35.93 0.88 20.10
CA GLY A 108 -34.82 -0.09 20.18
C GLY A 108 -34.84 -1.09 19.03
N LEU A 109 -36.03 -1.59 18.65
CA LEU A 109 -36.19 -2.50 17.52
C LEU A 109 -35.89 -1.79 16.19
N ALA A 110 -36.39 -0.58 15.99
CA ALA A 110 -36.08 0.21 14.80
C ALA A 110 -34.60 0.53 14.70
N ALA A 111 -33.95 0.93 15.80
CA ALA A 111 -32.51 1.15 15.86
C ALA A 111 -31.72 -0.14 15.55
N SER A 112 -32.11 -1.27 16.12
CA SER A 112 -31.49 -2.58 15.83
C SER A 112 -31.65 -3.01 14.39
N ILE A 113 -32.82 -2.81 13.78
CA ILE A 113 -33.06 -3.09 12.34
C ILE A 113 -32.19 -2.17 11.49
N LEU A 114 -32.18 -0.88 11.76
CA LEU A 114 -31.32 0.08 11.06
C LEU A 114 -29.85 -0.31 11.19
N GLN A 115 -29.39 -0.59 12.39
CA GLN A 115 -28.01 -1.04 12.63
C GLN A 115 -27.70 -2.35 11.90
N SER A 116 -28.63 -3.32 11.89
CA SER A 116 -28.46 -4.57 11.12
C SER A 116 -28.45 -4.33 9.61
N MET A 117 -29.25 -3.37 9.11
CA MET A 117 -29.23 -2.97 7.70
C MET A 117 -27.93 -2.24 7.34
N PHE A 118 -27.45 -1.36 8.20
CA PHE A 118 -26.13 -0.74 8.06
C PHE A 118 -25.02 -1.79 8.09
N ASN A 119 -25.00 -2.67 9.08
CA ASN A 119 -24.01 -3.74 9.18
C ASN A 119 -24.08 -4.70 7.98
N ARG A 120 -25.27 -5.06 7.50
CA ARG A 120 -25.40 -5.88 6.27
C ARG A 120 -24.91 -5.15 5.03
N ARG A 121 -25.12 -3.84 4.90
CA ARG A 121 -24.55 -3.04 3.80
C ARG A 121 -23.05 -2.85 3.95
N ILE A 122 -22.56 -2.75 5.16
CA ILE A 122 -21.15 -2.58 5.46
C ILE A 122 -20.42 -3.94 5.36
N HIS A 123 -20.95 -5.02 5.92
CA HIS A 123 -20.27 -6.34 5.98
C HIS A 123 -20.59 -7.27 4.80
N ASN A 124 -21.70 -7.15 4.15
CA ASN A 124 -22.03 -7.83 2.91
C ASN A 124 -22.13 -6.79 1.80
N VAL A 125 -20.98 -6.37 1.29
CA VAL A 125 -20.96 -5.80 -0.05
C VAL A 125 -21.54 -6.89 -0.94
N GLY A 126 -22.76 -6.70 -1.39
CA GLY A 126 -23.43 -7.60 -2.31
C GLY A 126 -22.56 -7.81 -3.56
N LYS A 127 -23.08 -8.42 -4.57
CA LYS A 127 -22.37 -8.60 -5.83
C LYS A 127 -21.79 -7.27 -6.32
N ILE A 128 -20.46 -7.16 -6.36
CA ILE A 128 -19.75 -5.97 -6.81
C ILE A 128 -19.82 -5.94 -8.35
N LYS A 129 -20.47 -4.92 -8.92
CA LYS A 129 -20.66 -4.78 -10.38
C LYS A 129 -19.66 -3.78 -11.00
N LEU A 130 -18.40 -3.81 -10.56
CA LEU A 130 -17.36 -2.95 -11.13
C LEU A 130 -16.81 -3.54 -12.43
N LYS A 131 -16.23 -2.67 -13.26
CA LYS A 131 -15.47 -3.04 -14.47
C LYS A 131 -14.15 -2.29 -14.46
N TYR A 132 -13.14 -2.87 -15.05
CA TYR A 132 -11.77 -2.30 -15.13
C TYR A 132 -11.19 -1.93 -13.77
N HIS A 133 -11.54 -2.68 -12.72
CA HIS A 133 -11.03 -2.51 -11.37
C HIS A 133 -9.82 -3.42 -11.13
N TYR A 134 -9.03 -3.07 -10.11
CA TYR A 134 -7.95 -3.90 -9.61
C TYR A 134 -8.48 -4.85 -8.55
N VAL A 135 -8.01 -6.08 -8.55
CA VAL A 135 -8.41 -7.08 -7.56
C VAL A 135 -7.18 -7.52 -6.77
N ILE A 136 -7.30 -7.56 -5.45
CA ILE A 136 -6.29 -8.12 -4.56
C ILE A 136 -6.92 -9.35 -3.92
N LEU A 137 -6.32 -10.50 -4.17
CA LEU A 137 -6.74 -11.79 -3.62
C LEU A 137 -5.77 -12.21 -2.51
N GLU A 138 -6.30 -12.58 -1.39
CA GLU A 138 -5.63 -12.74 -0.12
C GLU A 138 -5.18 -11.41 0.47
N TRP A 139 -4.76 -11.41 1.74
CA TRP A 139 -4.29 -10.21 2.40
C TRP A 139 -3.07 -10.51 3.27
N SER A 140 -1.97 -9.86 2.98
CA SER A 140 -0.69 -9.98 3.69
C SER A 140 -0.14 -8.61 4.09
N ALA A 141 0.99 -8.57 4.77
CA ALA A 141 1.69 -7.33 5.13
C ALA A 141 2.13 -6.47 3.92
N VAL A 142 2.17 -7.06 2.72
CA VAL A 142 2.39 -6.33 1.45
C VAL A 142 1.16 -5.52 1.04
N GLY A 143 -0.04 -5.98 1.41
CA GLY A 143 -1.32 -5.43 0.98
C GLY A 143 -1.50 -3.92 1.19
N PRO A 144 -1.27 -3.37 2.40
CA PRO A 144 -1.39 -1.93 2.66
C PRO A 144 -0.47 -1.10 1.75
N ASN A 145 0.80 -1.53 1.57
CA ASN A 145 1.76 -0.87 0.69
C ASN A 145 1.33 -0.94 -0.79
N LEU A 146 0.77 -2.07 -1.25
CA LEU A 146 0.24 -2.23 -2.60
C LEU A 146 -0.94 -1.27 -2.86
N VAL A 147 -1.86 -1.12 -1.91
CA VAL A 147 -2.97 -0.16 -2.00
C VAL A 147 -2.45 1.28 -2.03
N ARG A 148 -1.42 1.60 -1.24
CA ARG A 148 -0.78 2.90 -1.25
C ARG A 148 -0.12 3.20 -2.60
N GLU A 149 0.65 2.29 -3.16
CA GLU A 149 1.31 2.47 -4.45
C GLU A 149 0.29 2.65 -5.59
N LEU A 150 -0.79 1.87 -5.60
CA LEU A 150 -1.89 2.05 -6.55
C LEU A 150 -2.57 3.43 -6.41
N SER A 151 -2.52 4.06 -5.22
CA SER A 151 -3.07 5.41 -5.00
C SER A 151 -2.27 6.52 -5.69
N PHE A 152 -0.98 6.32 -5.92
CA PHE A 152 -0.13 7.28 -6.66
C PHE A 152 -0.42 7.29 -8.15
N MET A 153 -1.04 6.25 -8.68
CA MET A 153 -1.49 6.24 -10.07
C MET A 153 -2.57 7.30 -10.29
N ARG A 154 -2.42 8.09 -11.34
CA ARG A 154 -3.38 9.15 -11.66
C ARG A 154 -4.71 8.61 -12.18
N GLY A 155 -5.79 9.30 -11.85
CA GLY A 155 -7.17 8.97 -12.23
C GLY A 155 -7.90 8.15 -11.17
N ASN A 156 -9.21 8.07 -11.29
CA ASN A 156 -10.05 7.33 -10.34
C ASN A 156 -9.80 5.83 -10.46
N LYS A 157 -9.37 5.20 -9.38
CA LYS A 157 -9.12 3.77 -9.29
C LYS A 157 -10.10 3.12 -8.32
N SER A 158 -10.51 1.91 -8.66
CA SER A 158 -11.30 1.06 -7.77
C SER A 158 -10.53 -0.22 -7.51
N ILE A 159 -10.33 -0.54 -6.24
CA ILE A 159 -9.66 -1.76 -5.78
C ILE A 159 -10.71 -2.59 -5.06
N VAL A 160 -10.73 -3.88 -5.36
CA VAL A 160 -11.54 -4.87 -4.66
C VAL A 160 -10.61 -5.85 -3.98
N ILE A 161 -10.71 -5.95 -2.67
CA ILE A 161 -9.94 -6.89 -1.84
C ILE A 161 -10.87 -8.05 -1.48
N LEU A 162 -10.44 -9.28 -1.74
CA LEU A 162 -11.12 -10.51 -1.33
C LEU A 162 -10.17 -11.33 -0.47
N SER A 163 -10.49 -11.46 0.80
CA SER A 163 -9.74 -12.26 1.78
C SER A 163 -10.69 -12.85 2.81
N ASP A 164 -10.28 -13.91 3.49
CA ASP A 164 -11.01 -14.50 4.62
C ASP A 164 -10.77 -13.74 5.94
N LYS A 165 -9.75 -12.87 5.98
CA LYS A 165 -9.46 -12.00 7.11
C LYS A 165 -10.58 -11.02 7.42
N ASP A 166 -10.55 -10.52 8.63
CA ASP A 166 -11.52 -9.53 9.09
C ASP A 166 -11.39 -8.23 8.30
N ARG A 167 -12.53 -7.73 7.83
CA ARG A 167 -12.60 -6.51 7.02
C ARG A 167 -12.11 -5.28 7.77
N ASP A 168 -12.51 -5.17 9.06
CA ASP A 168 -12.23 -3.95 9.83
C ASP A 168 -10.73 -3.86 10.13
N LYS A 169 -10.05 -5.02 10.33
CA LYS A 169 -8.59 -5.09 10.44
C LYS A 169 -7.90 -4.66 9.15
N ILE A 170 -8.32 -5.20 7.99
CA ILE A 170 -7.78 -4.79 6.69
C ILE A 170 -7.93 -3.27 6.48
N GLN A 171 -9.11 -2.72 6.84
CA GLN A 171 -9.36 -1.29 6.71
C GLN A 171 -8.45 -0.48 7.64
N GLU A 172 -8.28 -0.93 8.88
CA GLU A 172 -7.42 -0.30 9.88
C GLU A 172 -5.94 -0.28 9.43
N GLU A 173 -5.41 -1.40 8.94
CA GLU A 173 -4.04 -1.48 8.42
C GLU A 173 -3.81 -0.50 7.25
N ILE A 174 -4.78 -0.42 6.32
CA ILE A 174 -4.71 0.56 5.23
C ILE A 174 -4.76 1.99 5.77
N ASP A 175 -5.66 2.29 6.71
CA ASP A 175 -5.84 3.64 7.24
C ASP A 175 -4.61 4.09 8.03
N ASN A 176 -4.04 3.22 8.84
CA ASN A 176 -2.82 3.47 9.61
C ASN A 176 -1.65 3.81 8.68
N LEU A 177 -1.38 2.99 7.65
CA LEU A 177 -0.30 3.27 6.71
C LEU A 177 -0.48 4.62 5.97
N PHE A 178 -1.72 4.93 5.56
CA PHE A 178 -1.99 6.22 4.90
C PHE A 178 -1.80 7.41 5.83
N LEU A 179 -2.12 7.24 7.10
CA LEU A 179 -1.95 8.26 8.14
C LEU A 179 -0.48 8.48 8.47
N GLU A 180 0.27 7.41 8.68
CA GLU A 180 1.72 7.43 8.97
C GLU A 180 2.54 8.03 7.83
N THR A 181 2.14 7.75 6.58
CA THR A 181 2.86 8.25 5.40
C THR A 181 2.35 9.60 4.89
N GLY A 182 1.35 10.23 5.56
CA GLY A 182 0.73 11.48 5.09
C GLY A 182 0.03 11.35 3.72
N THR A 183 -0.13 10.13 3.22
CA THR A 183 -0.68 9.89 1.88
C THR A 183 -2.20 10.05 1.88
N THR A 184 -2.78 10.63 0.84
CA THR A 184 -4.23 10.81 0.73
C THR A 184 -4.87 9.79 -0.19
N LYS A 185 -6.04 9.24 0.19
CA LYS A 185 -6.86 8.33 -0.64
C LYS A 185 -7.64 9.06 -1.75
N LYS A 186 -7.20 10.25 -2.13
CA LYS A 186 -7.85 11.06 -3.15
C LYS A 186 -7.91 10.30 -4.47
N HIS A 187 -9.09 10.03 -5.01
CA HIS A 187 -9.32 9.25 -6.24
C HIS A 187 -9.20 7.72 -6.12
N LEU A 188 -9.04 7.18 -4.91
CA LEU A 188 -9.02 5.75 -4.66
C LEU A 188 -10.31 5.30 -3.96
N LYS A 189 -10.95 4.25 -4.49
CA LYS A 189 -12.09 3.58 -3.85
C LYS A 189 -11.72 2.14 -3.54
N VAL A 190 -11.69 1.79 -2.27
CA VAL A 190 -11.37 0.44 -1.80
C VAL A 190 -12.66 -0.24 -1.36
N PHE A 191 -12.89 -1.45 -1.86
CA PHE A 191 -14.01 -2.32 -1.51
C PHE A 191 -13.45 -3.61 -0.93
N ILE A 192 -13.73 -3.89 0.32
CA ILE A 192 -13.25 -5.09 1.00
C ILE A 192 -14.41 -6.07 1.13
N LYS A 193 -14.21 -7.29 0.65
CA LYS A 193 -15.17 -8.38 0.74
C LYS A 193 -14.54 -9.56 1.47
N ARG A 194 -15.21 -10.01 2.53
CA ARG A 194 -14.79 -11.21 3.24
C ARG A 194 -15.23 -12.46 2.49
N GLY A 195 -14.32 -13.38 2.25
CA GLY A 195 -14.59 -14.66 1.60
C GLY A 195 -13.30 -15.35 1.16
N SER A 196 -13.36 -16.65 0.94
CA SER A 196 -12.19 -17.38 0.45
C SER A 196 -11.81 -16.99 -0.98
N PRO A 197 -10.57 -16.55 -1.24
CA PRO A 197 -10.09 -16.19 -2.57
C PRO A 197 -10.06 -17.36 -3.55
N SER A 198 -10.04 -18.61 -3.07
CA SER A 198 -10.12 -19.81 -3.92
C SER A 198 -11.57 -20.21 -4.28
N SER A 199 -12.58 -19.52 -3.75
CA SER A 199 -13.98 -19.83 -4.01
C SER A 199 -14.47 -19.20 -5.31
N ILE A 200 -14.80 -20.02 -6.31
CA ILE A 200 -15.36 -19.59 -7.60
C ILE A 200 -16.59 -18.68 -7.42
N ARG A 201 -17.43 -18.98 -6.42
CA ARG A 201 -18.59 -18.14 -6.09
C ARG A 201 -18.17 -16.76 -5.61
N ALA A 202 -17.22 -16.67 -4.68
CA ALA A 202 -16.73 -15.40 -4.15
C ALA A 202 -16.06 -14.56 -5.24
N LEU A 203 -15.24 -15.20 -6.10
CA LEU A 203 -14.61 -14.57 -7.26
C LEU A 203 -15.63 -13.99 -8.26
N ARG A 204 -16.70 -14.73 -8.57
CA ARG A 204 -17.80 -14.21 -9.41
C ARG A 204 -18.59 -13.08 -8.76
N GLU A 205 -18.72 -13.09 -7.44
CA GLU A 205 -19.43 -12.03 -6.69
C GLU A 205 -18.66 -10.70 -6.70
N ILE A 206 -17.34 -10.70 -6.92
CA ILE A 206 -16.52 -9.50 -7.12
C ILE A 206 -16.35 -9.10 -8.58
N ASN A 207 -17.01 -9.80 -9.49
CA ASN A 207 -16.97 -9.54 -10.95
C ASN A 207 -15.55 -9.65 -11.54
N ILE A 208 -14.80 -10.68 -11.11
CA ILE A 208 -13.39 -10.86 -11.45
C ILE A 208 -13.13 -10.97 -12.96
N ASP A 209 -14.12 -11.46 -13.73
CA ASP A 209 -14.07 -11.56 -15.21
C ASP A 209 -14.02 -10.18 -15.91
N LYS A 210 -14.28 -9.10 -15.18
CA LYS A 210 -14.19 -7.71 -15.65
C LYS A 210 -13.07 -6.93 -14.97
N ALA A 211 -12.22 -7.58 -14.21
CA ALA A 211 -11.04 -6.96 -13.62
C ALA A 211 -10.03 -6.55 -14.72
N ASN A 212 -9.31 -5.48 -14.47
CA ASN A 212 -8.19 -5.04 -15.31
C ASN A 212 -6.93 -5.83 -14.97
N ALA A 213 -6.64 -5.93 -13.68
CA ALA A 213 -5.50 -6.68 -13.16
C ALA A 213 -5.83 -7.32 -11.82
N ILE A 214 -5.17 -8.43 -11.52
CA ILE A 214 -5.40 -9.26 -10.36
C ILE A 214 -4.06 -9.52 -9.67
N ALA A 215 -3.92 -9.11 -8.41
CA ALA A 215 -2.81 -9.46 -7.55
C ALA A 215 -3.20 -10.66 -6.69
N ILE A 216 -2.38 -11.68 -6.65
CA ILE A 216 -2.48 -12.81 -5.72
C ILE A 216 -1.31 -12.66 -4.76
N LEU A 217 -1.61 -12.25 -3.51
CA LEU A 217 -0.60 -12.11 -2.47
C LEU A 217 -0.29 -13.49 -1.87
N GLY A 218 0.95 -13.65 -1.42
CA GLY A 218 1.34 -14.82 -0.64
C GLY A 218 0.51 -14.90 0.64
N ALA A 219 0.23 -16.11 1.12
CA ALA A 219 -0.52 -16.31 2.35
C ALA A 219 0.20 -15.63 3.53
N SER A 220 -0.56 -15.17 4.44
CA SER A 220 -0.33 -14.00 5.29
C SER A 220 0.74 -14.10 6.37
N SER A 221 1.41 -15.19 6.55
CA SER A 221 2.40 -15.24 7.62
C SER A 221 3.76 -15.63 7.11
N TRP A 222 4.74 -14.77 7.40
CA TRP A 222 6.15 -15.13 7.36
C TRP A 222 6.49 -16.34 8.25
N LEU A 223 5.50 -16.80 9.04
CA LEU A 223 5.56 -17.90 10.00
C LEU A 223 5.11 -19.24 9.42
N ASP A 224 4.34 -19.23 8.31
CA ASP A 224 3.93 -20.47 7.64
C ASP A 224 5.05 -20.95 6.71
N SER A 225 5.22 -22.25 6.58
CA SER A 225 6.20 -22.78 5.64
C SER A 225 5.95 -22.26 4.23
N ALA A 226 6.98 -21.82 3.52
CA ALA A 226 6.91 -21.29 2.15
C ALA A 226 6.08 -22.21 1.23
N THR A 227 6.23 -23.52 1.37
CA THR A 227 5.50 -24.53 0.58
C THR A 227 3.99 -24.52 0.80
N GLN A 228 3.51 -24.20 2.02
CA GLN A 228 2.06 -24.11 2.30
C GLN A 228 1.47 -22.84 1.73
N ASN A 229 2.19 -21.74 1.85
CA ASN A 229 1.81 -20.45 1.29
C ASN A 229 1.68 -20.51 -0.23
N ASP A 230 2.68 -21.07 -0.90
CA ASP A 230 2.72 -21.17 -2.36
C ASP A 230 1.65 -22.12 -2.91
N SER A 231 1.34 -23.21 -2.19
CA SER A 231 0.23 -24.10 -2.54
C SER A 231 -1.12 -23.40 -2.48
N ALA A 232 -1.32 -22.50 -1.51
CA ALA A 232 -2.53 -21.70 -1.40
C ALA A 232 -2.63 -20.69 -2.55
N SER A 233 -1.56 -19.97 -2.85
CA SER A 233 -1.48 -19.02 -3.96
C SER A 233 -1.74 -19.68 -5.31
N PHE A 234 -1.18 -20.88 -5.54
CA PHE A 234 -1.42 -21.68 -6.74
C PHE A 234 -2.90 -22.11 -6.87
N LYS A 235 -3.53 -22.55 -5.78
CA LYS A 235 -4.95 -22.89 -5.77
C LYS A 235 -5.83 -21.70 -6.14
N ILE A 236 -5.50 -20.50 -5.65
CA ILE A 236 -6.19 -19.26 -6.00
C ILE A 236 -6.01 -18.98 -7.48
N LEU A 237 -4.78 -19.07 -8.01
CA LEU A 237 -4.47 -18.89 -9.43
C LEU A 237 -5.35 -19.81 -10.31
N MET A 238 -5.41 -21.10 -10.01
CA MET A 238 -6.23 -22.05 -10.77
C MET A 238 -7.71 -21.70 -10.73
N SER A 239 -8.22 -21.22 -9.60
CA SER A 239 -9.60 -20.75 -9.47
C SER A 239 -9.87 -19.51 -10.32
N VAL A 240 -8.93 -18.57 -10.38
CA VAL A 240 -9.01 -17.36 -11.21
C VAL A 240 -9.01 -17.72 -12.69
N ILE A 241 -8.06 -18.54 -13.14
CA ILE A 241 -7.92 -18.95 -14.55
C ILE A 241 -9.17 -19.69 -15.03
N SER A 242 -9.83 -20.45 -14.18
CA SER A 242 -11.10 -21.11 -14.52
C SER A 242 -12.23 -20.13 -14.87
N ILE A 243 -12.10 -18.84 -14.50
CA ILE A 243 -13.12 -17.81 -14.75
C ILE A 243 -12.65 -16.83 -15.82
N THR A 244 -11.40 -16.38 -15.76
CA THR A 244 -10.85 -15.37 -16.68
C THR A 244 -9.39 -15.64 -17.01
N LYS A 245 -9.03 -15.40 -18.30
CA LYS A 245 -7.65 -15.42 -18.80
C LYS A 245 -7.25 -14.06 -19.38
N LYS A 246 -8.16 -13.07 -19.33
CA LYS A 246 -7.98 -11.75 -19.98
C LYS A 246 -7.36 -10.69 -19.09
N ALA A 247 -7.42 -10.88 -17.78
CA ALA A 247 -6.84 -9.94 -16.82
C ALA A 247 -5.33 -10.19 -16.72
N ASN A 248 -4.57 -9.14 -16.47
CA ASN A 248 -3.17 -9.28 -16.09
C ASN A 248 -3.11 -9.82 -14.65
N ILE A 249 -2.53 -11.00 -14.46
CA ILE A 249 -2.45 -11.70 -13.18
C ILE A 249 -1.01 -11.67 -12.69
N VAL A 250 -0.82 -11.14 -11.49
CA VAL A 250 0.49 -11.13 -10.82
C VAL A 250 0.39 -11.96 -9.55
N ILE A 251 1.29 -12.93 -9.42
CA ILE A 251 1.33 -13.85 -8.28
C ILE A 251 2.65 -13.72 -7.53
N GLU A 252 2.56 -13.53 -6.23
CA GLU A 252 3.66 -13.56 -5.29
C GLU A 252 3.85 -14.98 -4.78
N THR A 253 5.09 -15.46 -4.78
CA THR A 253 5.52 -16.72 -4.19
C THR A 253 6.66 -16.48 -3.20
N ASP A 254 6.88 -17.42 -2.31
CA ASP A 254 7.99 -17.36 -1.34
C ASP A 254 9.22 -18.10 -1.86
N ASP A 255 9.01 -19.23 -2.55
CA ASP A 255 10.04 -20.15 -3.01
C ASP A 255 10.34 -19.99 -4.52
N GLN A 256 11.61 -19.90 -4.85
CA GLN A 256 12.07 -19.83 -6.25
C GLN A 256 11.83 -21.12 -7.01
N GLU A 257 11.91 -22.29 -6.36
CA GLU A 257 11.64 -23.59 -6.98
C GLU A 257 10.17 -23.70 -7.36
N VAL A 258 9.26 -23.28 -6.48
CA VAL A 258 7.81 -23.24 -6.78
C VAL A 258 7.53 -22.27 -7.92
N THR A 259 8.17 -21.10 -7.92
CA THR A 259 8.08 -20.13 -9.04
C THR A 259 8.46 -20.81 -10.36
N ARG A 260 9.59 -21.50 -10.41
CA ARG A 260 10.06 -22.23 -11.59
C ARG A 260 9.10 -23.34 -12.04
N ASN A 261 8.57 -24.10 -11.09
CA ASN A 261 7.62 -25.17 -11.38
C ASN A 261 6.31 -24.64 -11.97
N ILE A 262 5.83 -23.51 -11.50
CA ILE A 262 4.65 -22.85 -12.07
C ILE A 262 4.94 -22.32 -13.48
N HIS A 263 6.10 -21.74 -13.72
CA HIS A 263 6.53 -21.36 -15.07
C HIS A 263 6.56 -22.54 -16.04
N ASN A 264 7.17 -23.66 -15.64
CA ASN A 264 7.22 -24.87 -16.44
C ASN A 264 5.82 -25.41 -16.76
N LEU A 265 4.90 -25.34 -15.80
CA LEU A 265 3.51 -25.74 -16.01
C LEU A 265 2.79 -24.83 -17.01
N MET A 266 3.03 -23.51 -16.91
CA MET A 266 2.45 -22.54 -17.85
C MET A 266 2.94 -22.78 -19.28
N GLU A 267 4.23 -23.05 -19.47
CA GLU A 267 4.80 -23.37 -20.78
C GLU A 267 4.27 -24.68 -21.35
N ALA A 268 4.09 -25.70 -20.50
CA ALA A 268 3.58 -27.02 -20.89
C ALA A 268 2.07 -27.01 -21.21
N SER A 269 1.31 -26.05 -20.70
CA SER A 269 -0.13 -26.01 -20.84
C SER A 269 -0.56 -25.09 -21.98
N ASN A 270 -1.12 -25.65 -23.06
CA ASN A 270 -1.68 -24.85 -24.15
C ASN A 270 -2.81 -23.92 -23.71
N ASP A 271 -3.51 -24.27 -22.65
CA ASP A 271 -4.61 -23.46 -22.11
C ASP A 271 -4.14 -22.20 -21.38
N LEU A 272 -2.88 -22.15 -20.95
CA LEU A 272 -2.31 -21.05 -20.19
C LEU A 272 -1.45 -20.10 -21.05
N LYS A 273 -1.11 -20.49 -22.27
CA LYS A 273 -0.27 -19.67 -23.19
C LYS A 273 -0.87 -18.30 -23.50
N ASP A 274 -2.21 -18.20 -23.50
CA ASP A 274 -2.93 -16.94 -23.76
C ASP A 274 -3.24 -16.14 -22.49
N ALA A 275 -2.82 -16.62 -21.34
CA ALA A 275 -3.05 -15.94 -20.06
C ALA A 275 -1.85 -15.05 -19.71
N HIS A 276 -2.13 -13.80 -19.37
CA HIS A 276 -1.12 -12.81 -18.95
C HIS A 276 -0.81 -13.01 -17.46
N ILE A 277 0.16 -13.88 -17.15
CA ILE A 277 0.52 -14.26 -15.79
C ILE A 277 1.99 -13.93 -15.55
N SER A 278 2.23 -13.14 -14.52
CA SER A 278 3.55 -12.80 -14.00
C SER A 278 3.75 -13.44 -12.64
N ILE A 279 4.84 -14.17 -12.46
CA ILE A 279 5.14 -14.88 -11.21
C ILE A 279 6.51 -14.41 -10.74
N PHE A 280 6.66 -14.12 -9.46
CA PHE A 280 7.94 -13.75 -8.89
C PHE A 280 8.10 -14.27 -7.46
N SER A 281 9.33 -14.59 -7.07
CA SER A 281 9.66 -14.92 -5.69
C SER A 281 9.99 -13.66 -4.91
N ARG A 282 9.24 -13.44 -3.82
CA ARG A 282 9.45 -12.33 -2.88
C ARG A 282 10.86 -12.34 -2.30
N ASN A 283 11.31 -13.50 -1.82
CA ASN A 283 12.61 -13.65 -1.19
C ASN A 283 13.76 -13.36 -2.17
N THR A 284 13.62 -13.76 -3.41
CA THR A 284 14.61 -13.46 -4.47
C THR A 284 14.71 -11.96 -4.74
N ILE A 285 13.58 -11.28 -4.94
CA ILE A 285 13.54 -9.84 -5.23
C ILE A 285 14.14 -9.04 -4.07
N VAL A 286 13.67 -9.30 -2.84
CA VAL A 286 14.15 -8.59 -1.65
C VAL A 286 15.63 -8.87 -1.40
N GLY A 287 16.09 -10.13 -1.53
CA GLY A 287 17.49 -10.52 -1.37
C GLY A 287 18.43 -9.79 -2.36
N HIS A 288 18.03 -9.67 -3.62
CA HIS A 288 18.78 -8.92 -4.62
C HIS A 288 18.86 -7.41 -4.29
N VAL A 289 17.76 -6.81 -3.85
CA VAL A 289 17.74 -5.39 -3.43
C VAL A 289 18.62 -5.18 -2.20
N LEU A 290 18.57 -6.07 -1.22
CA LEU A 290 19.43 -6.05 -0.03
C LEU A 290 20.92 -6.09 -0.39
N ALA A 291 21.30 -7.03 -1.26
CA ALA A 291 22.70 -7.15 -1.70
C ALA A 291 23.18 -5.89 -2.42
N LYS A 292 22.41 -5.39 -3.40
CA LYS A 292 22.76 -4.17 -4.13
C LYS A 292 22.80 -2.94 -3.22
N SER A 293 21.91 -2.86 -2.23
CA SER A 293 21.90 -1.78 -1.24
C SER A 293 23.14 -1.80 -0.36
N ALA A 294 23.58 -2.98 0.06
CA ALA A 294 24.83 -3.13 0.79
C ALA A 294 26.07 -2.77 -0.06
N ILE A 295 26.02 -3.00 -1.37
CA ILE A 295 27.08 -2.58 -2.30
C ILE A 295 27.11 -1.06 -2.43
N ASN A 296 25.95 -0.41 -2.63
CA ASN A 296 25.81 1.05 -2.74
C ASN A 296 24.59 1.54 -1.98
N ALA A 297 24.79 2.34 -0.96
CA ALA A 297 23.78 2.84 -0.03
C ALA A 297 22.59 3.60 -0.69
N ASN A 298 22.76 4.09 -1.93
CA ASN A 298 21.71 4.82 -2.63
C ASN A 298 20.80 3.92 -3.50
N TYR A 299 21.04 2.60 -3.56
CA TYR A 299 20.20 1.71 -4.34
C TYR A 299 18.75 1.58 -3.82
N PRO A 300 18.46 1.56 -2.51
CA PRO A 300 17.08 1.55 -2.05
C PRO A 300 16.27 2.73 -2.58
N ASP A 301 16.84 3.93 -2.51
CA ASP A 301 16.22 5.16 -3.01
C ASP A 301 16.01 5.12 -4.52
N LEU A 302 16.99 4.60 -5.26
CA LEU A 302 16.88 4.38 -6.70
C LEU A 302 15.74 3.44 -7.05
N TYR A 303 15.72 2.24 -6.49
CA TYR A 303 14.72 1.22 -6.83
C TYR A 303 13.32 1.65 -6.48
N TYR A 304 13.13 2.19 -5.29
CA TYR A 304 11.83 2.71 -4.92
C TYR A 304 11.36 3.80 -5.87
N SER A 305 12.24 4.73 -6.23
CA SER A 305 11.88 5.84 -7.13
C SER A 305 11.62 5.40 -8.56
N LEU A 306 12.32 4.38 -9.05
CA LEU A 306 12.11 3.83 -10.40
C LEU A 306 10.82 3.01 -10.49
N LEU A 307 10.47 2.31 -9.42
CA LEU A 307 9.32 1.40 -9.38
C LEU A 307 8.04 2.07 -8.87
N SER A 308 8.13 3.14 -8.05
CA SER A 308 6.96 3.85 -7.54
C SER A 308 6.36 4.79 -8.59
N PHE A 309 5.02 4.86 -8.65
CA PHE A 309 4.30 5.83 -9.48
C PHE A 309 4.30 7.26 -8.92
N ARG A 310 4.87 7.50 -7.75
CA ARG A 310 4.88 8.81 -7.09
C ARG A 310 5.55 9.89 -7.95
N ASN A 311 6.69 9.58 -8.55
CA ASN A 311 7.51 10.52 -9.33
C ASN A 311 7.42 10.32 -10.85
N GLY A 312 6.49 9.53 -11.32
CA GLY A 312 6.36 9.12 -12.71
C GLY A 312 6.75 7.65 -12.90
N SER A 313 6.70 7.18 -14.13
CA SER A 313 7.03 5.79 -14.47
C SER A 313 7.64 5.72 -15.87
N PHE A 314 8.10 4.52 -16.25
CA PHE A 314 8.50 4.23 -17.61
C PHE A 314 7.28 3.81 -18.43
N TYR A 315 7.03 4.53 -19.52
CA TYR A 315 5.98 4.22 -20.49
C TYR A 315 6.62 3.90 -21.83
N SER A 316 6.08 2.89 -22.51
CA SER A 316 6.59 2.41 -23.77
C SER A 316 5.80 2.91 -24.99
N THR A 317 6.44 2.92 -26.14
CA THR A 317 5.79 3.11 -27.44
C THR A 317 6.45 2.21 -28.49
N ASP A 318 5.65 1.80 -29.46
CA ASP A 318 6.07 1.00 -30.61
C ASP A 318 6.62 1.83 -31.78
N LYS A 319 6.79 3.15 -31.57
CA LYS A 319 7.36 4.01 -32.62
C LYS A 319 8.78 3.61 -32.95
N ASP A 320 9.03 3.36 -34.22
CA ASP A 320 10.38 3.10 -34.71
C ASP A 320 11.17 4.41 -34.80
N MET A 321 11.87 4.72 -33.71
CA MET A 321 12.62 5.95 -33.50
C MET A 321 13.81 5.67 -32.58
N SER A 322 14.97 6.24 -32.91
CA SER A 322 16.12 6.16 -32.01
C SER A 322 15.94 7.07 -30.78
N VAL A 323 16.66 6.75 -29.69
CA VAL A 323 16.67 7.62 -28.48
C VAL A 323 17.13 9.04 -28.83
N GLU A 324 18.15 9.19 -29.67
CA GLU A 324 18.68 10.49 -30.11
C GLU A 324 17.63 11.31 -30.86
N GLU A 325 16.92 10.67 -31.80
CA GLU A 325 15.84 11.32 -32.55
C GLU A 325 14.69 11.73 -31.61
N ALA A 326 14.35 10.87 -30.67
CA ALA A 326 13.33 11.15 -29.67
C ALA A 326 13.74 12.28 -28.72
N LEU A 327 15.00 12.32 -28.28
CA LEU A 327 15.55 13.44 -27.50
C LEU A 327 15.42 14.78 -28.24
N GLY A 328 15.49 14.77 -29.56
CA GLY A 328 15.26 15.95 -30.40
C GLY A 328 13.80 16.41 -30.51
N LYS A 329 12.84 15.48 -30.29
CA LYS A 329 11.41 15.72 -30.54
C LYS A 329 10.58 15.93 -29.26
N TYR A 330 10.98 15.32 -28.12
CA TYR A 330 10.19 15.33 -26.88
C TYR A 330 10.80 16.28 -25.83
N SER A 331 9.96 17.09 -25.19
CA SER A 331 10.36 18.00 -24.11
C SER A 331 9.56 17.82 -22.82
N SER A 332 8.41 17.15 -22.89
CA SER A 332 7.52 16.89 -21.75
C SER A 332 7.79 15.55 -21.06
N CYS A 333 8.62 14.72 -21.66
CA CYS A 333 9.07 13.43 -21.15
C CYS A 333 10.50 13.17 -21.59
N LEU A 334 11.19 12.24 -20.94
CA LEU A 334 12.57 11.89 -21.25
C LEU A 334 12.60 10.55 -22.01
N PRO A 335 12.90 10.53 -23.33
CA PRO A 335 13.25 9.31 -24.03
C PRO A 335 14.49 8.68 -23.38
N SER A 336 14.39 7.44 -22.93
CA SER A 336 15.41 6.86 -22.05
C SER A 336 16.22 5.75 -22.72
N PHE A 337 15.56 4.76 -23.30
CA PHE A 337 16.24 3.63 -23.91
C PHE A 337 15.28 2.84 -24.81
N ARG A 338 15.86 1.96 -25.65
CA ARG A 338 15.11 0.91 -26.36
C ARG A 338 15.35 -0.42 -25.66
N TYR A 339 14.30 -1.21 -25.53
CA TYR A 339 14.38 -2.48 -24.82
C TYR A 339 13.52 -3.55 -25.50
N LYS A 340 14.05 -4.77 -25.57
CA LYS A 340 13.40 -5.91 -26.19
C LYS A 340 12.51 -6.63 -25.18
N CYS A 341 11.20 -6.49 -25.34
CA CYS A 341 10.19 -7.10 -24.47
C CYS A 341 9.99 -8.60 -24.74
N LEU A 342 9.13 -9.25 -23.92
CA LEU A 342 8.86 -10.70 -23.97
C LEU A 342 8.46 -11.24 -25.37
N ASN A 343 7.80 -10.43 -26.20
CA ASN A 343 7.36 -10.82 -27.54
C ASN A 343 8.39 -10.51 -28.63
N ASP A 344 9.67 -10.44 -28.31
CA ASP A 344 10.75 -10.01 -29.22
C ASP A 344 10.55 -8.62 -29.84
N LYS A 345 9.54 -7.88 -29.40
CA LYS A 345 9.25 -6.53 -29.85
C LYS A 345 10.13 -5.54 -29.13
N GLU A 346 10.89 -4.76 -29.89
CA GLU A 346 11.71 -3.69 -29.33
C GLU A 346 10.88 -2.42 -29.17
N LEU A 347 10.74 -1.95 -27.93
CA LEU A 347 9.98 -0.75 -27.58
C LEU A 347 10.90 0.38 -27.14
N LEU A 348 10.49 1.62 -27.45
CA LEU A 348 11.13 2.82 -26.94
C LEU A 348 10.48 3.24 -25.62
N PHE A 349 11.26 3.34 -24.56
CA PHE A 349 10.82 3.71 -23.23
C PHE A 349 11.10 5.16 -22.93
N PHE A 350 10.11 5.80 -22.27
CA PHE A 350 10.15 7.18 -21.81
C PHE A 350 9.93 7.24 -20.31
N ASN A 351 10.79 7.93 -19.59
CA ASN A 351 10.47 8.34 -18.23
C ASN A 351 9.57 9.58 -18.29
N ALA A 352 8.35 9.48 -17.75
CA ALA A 352 7.36 10.55 -17.80
C ALA A 352 6.48 10.56 -16.54
N GLU A 353 5.93 11.74 -16.20
CA GLU A 353 4.94 11.83 -15.12
C GLU A 353 3.60 11.17 -15.48
N ARG A 354 3.27 11.13 -16.77
CA ARG A 354 1.99 10.59 -17.26
C ARG A 354 2.19 9.93 -18.61
N GLU A 355 1.47 8.86 -18.87
CA GLU A 355 1.43 8.20 -20.16
C GLU A 355 1.09 9.15 -21.32
N ARG A 356 0.15 10.09 -21.12
CA ARG A 356 -0.22 11.07 -22.16
C ARG A 356 0.92 12.00 -22.59
N ASP A 357 1.94 12.15 -21.78
CA ASP A 357 3.05 13.07 -22.06
C ASP A 357 3.98 12.51 -23.14
N ILE A 358 3.99 11.19 -23.36
CA ILE A 358 4.69 10.53 -24.48
C ILE A 358 3.97 10.69 -25.84
N ARG A 359 2.73 11.18 -25.85
CA ARG A 359 1.95 11.42 -27.07
C ARG A 359 2.18 12.83 -27.65
N LYS A 360 2.79 13.72 -26.87
CA LYS A 360 3.02 15.11 -27.23
C LYS A 360 4.41 15.29 -27.84
N THR A 361 4.49 15.55 -29.12
CA THR A 361 5.71 15.95 -29.80
C THR A 361 5.87 17.47 -29.75
N LEU A 362 7.04 17.93 -29.40
CA LEU A 362 7.35 19.37 -29.40
C LEU A 362 8.79 19.65 -29.87
N LEU A 363 8.90 20.56 -30.81
CA LEU A 363 10.00 21.46 -31.13
C LEU A 363 11.44 20.90 -31.24
N LYS A 364 12.06 21.21 -32.37
CA LYS A 364 13.49 21.02 -32.64
C LYS A 364 14.36 21.69 -31.56
N ARG A 365 15.20 20.91 -30.90
CA ARG A 365 16.22 21.38 -29.97
C ARG A 365 17.44 21.91 -30.73
N LYS A 366 18.08 22.97 -30.18
CA LYS A 366 19.42 23.38 -30.61
C LYS A 366 20.42 22.29 -30.18
N ARG A 367 21.50 22.09 -30.94
CA ARG A 367 22.61 21.22 -30.58
C ARG A 367 23.16 21.64 -29.19
N ALA A 368 23.36 20.67 -28.32
CA ALA A 368 23.97 20.85 -27.01
C ALA A 368 25.50 21.13 -27.15
N THR A 369 26.05 21.86 -26.22
CA THR A 369 27.49 21.92 -25.97
C THR A 369 27.98 20.56 -25.47
N GLU A 370 29.17 20.14 -25.88
CA GLU A 370 29.78 18.91 -25.40
C GLU A 370 30.10 18.99 -23.91
N ALA A 371 29.95 17.87 -23.19
CA ALA A 371 30.38 17.75 -21.79
C ALA A 371 31.80 17.17 -21.73
N PRO A 372 32.63 17.57 -20.76
CA PRO A 372 33.98 16.98 -20.58
C PRO A 372 33.86 15.56 -20.00
N PHE A 373 33.48 14.59 -20.84
CA PHE A 373 33.27 13.21 -20.47
C PHE A 373 34.61 12.53 -20.13
N LYS A 374 34.66 11.89 -18.94
CA LYS A 374 35.82 11.12 -18.49
C LYS A 374 35.35 10.00 -17.60
N LYS A 375 35.31 8.80 -18.16
CA LYS A 375 34.94 7.61 -17.40
C LYS A 375 36.05 7.22 -16.43
N LYS A 376 35.75 7.26 -15.12
CA LYS A 376 36.60 6.71 -14.05
C LYS A 376 35.81 5.63 -13.35
N ILE A 377 36.32 4.41 -13.39
CA ILE A 377 35.73 3.28 -12.66
C ILE A 377 36.36 3.24 -11.28
N SER A 378 35.54 3.40 -10.23
CA SER A 378 36.00 3.19 -8.86
C SER A 378 36.04 1.70 -8.57
N LYS A 379 37.25 1.16 -8.35
CA LYS A 379 37.47 -0.23 -7.94
C LYS A 379 37.48 -0.28 -6.42
N SER A 380 36.38 -0.60 -5.78
CA SER A 380 36.34 -0.78 -4.34
C SER A 380 36.09 -2.23 -3.97
N SER A 381 37.05 -2.85 -3.29
CA SER A 381 36.85 -4.15 -2.67
C SER A 381 36.57 -3.97 -1.18
N PHE A 382 35.64 -4.75 -0.64
CA PHE A 382 35.25 -4.70 0.76
C PHE A 382 34.72 -6.05 1.26
N ASN A 383 34.66 -6.20 2.58
CA ASN A 383 34.09 -7.35 3.25
C ASN A 383 32.63 -7.02 3.61
N LEU A 384 31.68 -7.83 3.14
CA LEU A 384 30.27 -7.74 3.50
C LEU A 384 29.92 -8.84 4.50
N TYR A 385 29.58 -8.43 5.70
CA TYR A 385 29.10 -9.31 6.76
C TYR A 385 27.57 -9.23 6.81
N VAL A 386 26.90 -10.36 6.62
CA VAL A 386 25.45 -10.47 6.75
C VAL A 386 25.16 -11.09 8.11
N LEU A 387 24.54 -10.34 9.01
CA LEU A 387 24.13 -10.80 10.32
C LEU A 387 22.69 -11.31 10.27
N GLY A 388 22.50 -12.56 10.60
CA GLY A 388 21.26 -13.30 10.45
C GLY A 388 21.27 -14.19 9.21
N GLU A 389 20.47 -15.25 9.27
CA GLU A 389 20.24 -16.17 8.16
C GLU A 389 18.73 -16.38 8.02
N ASN A 390 18.22 -16.15 6.82
CA ASN A 390 16.82 -16.29 6.50
C ASN A 390 16.65 -16.72 5.02
N ASP A 391 15.42 -16.86 4.55
CA ASP A 391 15.07 -17.32 3.19
C ASP A 391 15.63 -16.44 2.06
N ARG A 392 16.16 -15.24 2.37
CA ARG A 392 16.77 -14.31 1.41
C ARG A 392 18.27 -14.48 1.28
N SER A 393 18.90 -15.24 2.18
CA SER A 393 20.36 -15.39 2.26
C SER A 393 20.95 -15.97 0.97
N GLU A 394 20.28 -16.92 0.33
CA GLU A 394 20.69 -17.50 -0.95
C GLU A 394 20.67 -16.46 -2.07
N ALA A 395 19.60 -15.70 -2.17
CA ALA A 395 19.47 -14.64 -3.17
C ALA A 395 20.51 -13.52 -2.99
N ILE A 396 20.86 -13.19 -1.75
CA ILE A 396 21.95 -12.26 -1.44
C ILE A 396 23.29 -12.81 -1.94
N ALA A 397 23.56 -14.09 -1.65
CA ALA A 397 24.80 -14.74 -2.09
C ALA A 397 24.92 -14.80 -3.61
N GLU A 398 23.82 -15.12 -4.29
CA GLU A 398 23.76 -15.12 -5.76
C GLU A 398 24.02 -13.73 -6.34
N ALA A 399 23.39 -12.69 -5.80
CA ALA A 399 23.57 -11.33 -6.25
C ALA A 399 25.00 -10.84 -6.08
N VAL A 400 25.65 -11.16 -4.96
CA VAL A 400 27.05 -10.81 -4.71
C VAL A 400 27.98 -11.59 -5.64
N ARG A 401 27.73 -12.88 -5.88
CA ARG A 401 28.51 -13.69 -6.83
C ARG A 401 28.44 -13.09 -8.24
N LYS A 402 27.26 -12.80 -8.75
CA LYS A 402 27.07 -12.17 -10.07
C LYS A 402 27.73 -10.79 -10.14
N HIS A 403 27.63 -9.98 -9.06
CA HIS A 403 28.35 -8.71 -8.98
C HIS A 403 29.87 -8.87 -9.13
N ASN A 404 30.45 -9.88 -8.47
CA ASN A 404 31.89 -10.16 -8.53
C ASN A 404 32.34 -10.69 -9.90
N GLU A 405 31.46 -11.35 -10.65
CA GLU A 405 31.72 -11.81 -12.03
C GLU A 405 31.81 -10.62 -12.99
N LEU A 406 30.99 -9.60 -12.78
CA LEU A 406 30.84 -8.43 -13.64
C LEU A 406 31.79 -7.30 -13.39
N ASN A 407 32.23 -7.15 -12.16
CA ASN A 407 32.98 -6.00 -11.70
C ASN A 407 34.41 -6.39 -11.29
N GLU A 408 35.36 -5.49 -11.53
CA GLU A 408 36.76 -5.70 -11.12
C GLU A 408 36.96 -5.56 -9.60
N GLY A 409 36.07 -4.86 -8.88
CA GLY A 409 36.05 -4.80 -7.41
C GLY A 409 35.37 -6.03 -6.83
N LYS A 410 35.98 -6.66 -5.81
CA LYS A 410 35.44 -7.89 -5.20
C LYS A 410 34.79 -7.62 -3.86
N VAL A 411 33.61 -8.18 -3.67
CA VAL A 411 32.89 -8.23 -2.40
C VAL A 411 33.11 -9.59 -1.77
N ASN A 412 33.78 -9.63 -0.61
CA ASN A 412 33.95 -10.85 0.17
C ASN A 412 32.74 -11.00 1.09
N LEU A 413 31.82 -11.89 0.75
CA LEU A 413 30.60 -12.15 1.51
C LEU A 413 30.86 -13.16 2.63
N LYS A 414 30.34 -12.85 3.84
CA LYS A 414 30.24 -13.78 4.97
C LYS A 414 28.84 -13.67 5.57
N ILE A 415 28.07 -14.75 5.54
CA ILE A 415 26.78 -14.86 6.22
C ILE A 415 27.02 -15.48 7.58
N LEU A 416 26.56 -14.80 8.63
CA LEU A 416 26.82 -15.15 10.02
C LEU A 416 25.47 -15.31 10.73
N PRO A 417 25.03 -16.55 11.03
CA PRO A 417 23.79 -16.76 11.78
C PRO A 417 23.92 -16.13 13.17
N ILE A 418 22.91 -15.41 13.61
CA ILE A 418 22.85 -14.83 14.95
C ILE A 418 22.45 -15.96 15.93
N ASN A 419 23.45 -16.72 16.35
CA ASN A 419 23.32 -17.59 17.50
C ASN A 419 23.63 -16.76 18.76
N ASN A 420 23.07 -17.05 19.87
CA ASN A 420 23.03 -16.38 21.17
C ASN A 420 24.16 -15.38 21.60
N ASP A 421 25.24 -15.24 20.87
CA ASP A 421 26.33 -14.30 21.20
C ASP A 421 26.81 -13.49 19.98
N ILE A 422 26.10 -12.40 19.75
CA ILE A 422 26.45 -11.44 18.70
C ILE A 422 27.77 -10.69 19.05
N ASP A 423 28.18 -10.62 20.32
CA ASP A 423 29.31 -9.83 20.77
C ASP A 423 30.61 -10.45 20.27
N ASP A 424 30.75 -11.79 20.29
CA ASP A 424 31.88 -12.51 19.72
C ASP A 424 31.99 -12.28 18.21
N LEU A 425 30.87 -12.31 17.49
CA LEU A 425 30.86 -12.02 16.05
C LEU A 425 31.30 -10.59 15.74
N LEU A 426 30.90 -9.62 16.55
CA LEU A 426 31.28 -8.22 16.39
C LEU A 426 32.76 -8.01 16.70
N GLU A 427 33.33 -8.75 17.67
CA GLU A 427 34.74 -8.73 17.97
C GLU A 427 35.56 -9.28 16.80
N ASP A 428 35.15 -10.39 16.19
CA ASP A 428 35.81 -10.95 15.00
C ASP A 428 35.74 -10.01 13.81
N ILE A 429 34.60 -9.35 13.59
CA ILE A 429 34.44 -8.35 12.55
C ILE A 429 35.33 -7.15 12.81
N SER A 430 35.49 -6.72 14.06
CA SER A 430 36.37 -5.58 14.43
C SER A 430 37.82 -5.83 14.07
N LYS A 431 38.31 -7.03 14.31
CA LYS A 431 39.70 -7.46 14.04
C LYS A 431 40.01 -7.68 12.55
N ALA A 432 39.00 -7.83 11.71
CA ALA A 432 39.17 -8.07 10.27
C ALA A 432 39.78 -6.85 9.57
N LYS A 433 40.71 -7.08 8.62
CA LYS A 433 41.36 -6.02 7.84
C LYS A 433 40.53 -5.58 6.63
N GLY A 434 40.66 -4.31 6.26
CA GLY A 434 40.01 -3.73 5.06
C GLY A 434 38.66 -3.05 5.35
N ARG A 435 38.07 -2.45 4.29
CA ARG A 435 36.75 -1.79 4.39
C ARG A 435 35.68 -2.84 4.69
N LYS A 436 34.82 -2.51 5.62
CA LYS A 436 33.78 -3.42 6.12
C LYS A 436 32.43 -2.81 5.96
N LYS A 437 31.44 -3.64 5.63
CA LYS A 437 30.02 -3.29 5.64
C LYS A 437 29.24 -4.39 6.34
N ILE A 438 28.18 -4.01 7.05
CA ILE A 438 27.31 -4.94 7.75
C ILE A 438 25.89 -4.80 7.18
N LEU A 439 25.28 -5.92 6.85
CA LEU A 439 23.86 -6.04 6.52
C LEU A 439 23.18 -6.88 7.60
N ILE A 440 22.17 -6.32 8.25
CA ILE A 440 21.43 -7.02 9.29
C ILE A 440 20.11 -7.48 8.70
N LEU A 441 19.83 -8.78 8.80
CA LEU A 441 18.59 -9.38 8.34
C LEU A 441 17.59 -9.50 9.49
N SER A 442 16.33 -9.36 9.17
CA SER A 442 15.22 -9.64 10.09
C SER A 442 15.07 -11.15 10.32
N ASP A 443 14.49 -11.51 11.45
CA ASP A 443 14.29 -12.91 11.86
C ASP A 443 12.93 -13.43 11.40
N ASN A 444 12.94 -14.32 10.41
CA ASN A 444 11.71 -14.97 9.91
C ASN A 444 11.05 -15.90 10.93
N ASN A 445 11.78 -16.36 11.95
CA ASN A 445 11.25 -17.28 12.96
C ASN A 445 10.62 -16.54 14.15
N ALA A 446 10.78 -15.21 14.21
CA ALA A 446 10.15 -14.40 15.25
C ALA A 446 8.66 -14.20 14.97
N LYS A 447 7.87 -14.01 16.04
CA LYS A 447 6.46 -13.60 15.87
C LYS A 447 6.40 -12.25 15.14
N GLU A 448 5.32 -12.03 14.37
CA GLU A 448 5.13 -10.82 13.55
C GLU A 448 5.45 -9.52 14.29
N GLU A 449 5.04 -9.41 15.56
CA GLU A 449 5.30 -8.25 16.43
C GLU A 449 6.80 -8.05 16.79
N ASN A 450 7.65 -9.05 16.59
CA ASN A 450 9.05 -9.07 17.03
C ASN A 450 10.04 -9.28 15.88
N ILE A 451 9.59 -9.31 14.63
CA ILE A 451 10.44 -9.59 13.47
C ILE A 451 11.63 -8.62 13.39
N ASP A 452 11.41 -7.34 13.65
CA ASP A 452 12.43 -6.30 13.59
C ASP A 452 13.25 -6.17 14.89
N SER A 453 12.85 -6.83 15.98
CA SER A 453 13.49 -6.67 17.30
C SER A 453 14.97 -7.05 17.30
N ASN A 454 15.33 -8.12 16.60
CA ASN A 454 16.72 -8.56 16.48
C ASN A 454 17.59 -7.57 15.70
N VAL A 455 16.99 -6.87 14.73
CA VAL A 455 17.65 -5.80 13.97
C VAL A 455 18.04 -4.64 14.90
N PHE A 456 17.09 -4.19 15.75
CA PHE A 456 17.35 -3.14 16.74
C PHE A 456 18.42 -3.54 17.74
N LEU A 457 18.33 -4.73 18.30
CA LEU A 457 19.33 -5.23 19.26
C LEU A 457 20.72 -5.30 18.64
N SER A 458 20.84 -5.81 17.43
CA SER A 458 22.10 -5.89 16.69
C SER A 458 22.68 -4.50 16.43
N LEU A 459 21.85 -3.54 16.02
CA LEU A 459 22.27 -2.16 15.79
C LEU A 459 22.76 -1.47 17.05
N ILE A 460 22.06 -1.63 18.17
CA ILE A 460 22.47 -1.07 19.46
C ILE A 460 23.84 -1.61 19.85
N LYS A 461 24.10 -2.92 19.71
CA LYS A 461 25.38 -3.54 20.02
C LYS A 461 26.52 -3.06 19.08
N ILE A 462 26.24 -2.96 17.76
CA ILE A 462 27.21 -2.41 16.80
C ILE A 462 27.59 -0.97 17.15
N LYS A 463 26.59 -0.13 17.50
CA LYS A 463 26.84 1.28 17.86
C LYS A 463 27.50 1.45 19.22
N ALA A 464 27.30 0.53 20.15
CA ALA A 464 27.99 0.50 21.45
C ALA A 464 29.46 0.09 21.31
N ASN A 465 29.82 -0.65 20.26
CA ASN A 465 31.21 -1.07 20.00
C ASN A 465 32.01 0.08 19.38
N LYS A 466 32.93 0.66 20.15
CA LYS A 466 33.73 1.84 19.74
C LYS A 466 34.64 1.57 18.53
N GLU A 467 35.09 0.33 18.34
CA GLU A 467 35.96 -0.04 17.23
C GLU A 467 35.21 -0.17 15.90
N LEU A 468 33.91 -0.52 15.96
CA LEU A 468 33.05 -0.66 14.79
C LEU A 468 32.30 0.63 14.44
N SER A 469 32.04 1.50 15.42
CA SER A 469 31.08 2.62 15.25
C SER A 469 31.59 3.75 14.37
N GLN A 470 32.90 3.89 14.11
CA GLN A 470 33.44 5.09 13.44
C GLN A 470 33.54 5.00 11.92
N ASP A 471 33.70 3.81 11.31
CA ASP A 471 34.00 3.68 9.86
C ASP A 471 33.18 2.58 9.16
N ILE A 472 32.15 2.03 9.79
CA ILE A 472 31.38 0.93 9.22
C ILE A 472 30.04 1.40 8.67
N GLU A 473 29.77 1.07 7.39
CA GLU A 473 28.46 1.24 6.80
C GLU A 473 27.55 0.07 7.23
N VAL A 474 26.41 0.42 7.86
CA VAL A 474 25.44 -0.56 8.34
C VAL A 474 24.13 -0.42 7.59
N PHE A 475 23.63 -1.53 7.09
CA PHE A 475 22.36 -1.65 6.39
C PHE A 475 21.42 -2.54 7.19
N ALA A 476 20.14 -2.23 7.18
CA ALA A 476 19.15 -2.98 7.92
C ALA A 476 17.94 -3.33 7.07
N GLU A 477 17.54 -4.58 7.13
CA GLU A 477 16.24 -5.04 6.62
C GLU A 477 15.20 -4.87 7.72
N ILE A 478 14.04 -4.31 7.37
CA ILE A 478 12.87 -4.24 8.24
C ILE A 478 11.59 -4.60 7.48
N PHE A 479 10.60 -5.02 8.23
CA PHE A 479 9.26 -5.31 7.71
C PHE A 479 8.27 -4.19 7.99
N GLU A 480 8.34 -3.62 9.20
CA GLU A 480 7.42 -2.59 9.65
C GLU A 480 7.91 -1.19 9.25
N PRO A 481 7.19 -0.46 8.37
CA PRO A 481 7.60 0.87 7.91
C PRO A 481 7.80 1.89 9.04
N SER A 482 6.99 1.81 10.11
CA SER A 482 7.06 2.68 11.29
C SER A 482 8.41 2.62 12.00
N ASN A 483 9.11 1.48 11.92
CA ASN A 483 10.42 1.26 12.54
C ASN A 483 11.55 2.03 11.85
N ARG A 484 11.33 2.51 10.62
CA ARG A 484 12.35 3.23 9.84
C ARG A 484 12.88 4.47 10.56
N PHE A 485 11.97 5.30 11.09
CA PHE A 485 12.36 6.54 11.79
C PHE A 485 13.29 6.27 12.99
N SER A 486 12.96 5.24 13.76
CA SER A 486 13.78 4.83 14.91
C SER A 486 15.19 4.36 14.48
N LEU A 487 15.30 3.70 13.32
CA LEU A 487 16.59 3.26 12.77
C LEU A 487 17.41 4.42 12.19
N GLU A 488 16.79 5.39 11.57
CA GLU A 488 17.47 6.59 11.05
C GLU A 488 18.13 7.40 12.18
N THR A 489 17.52 7.44 13.37
CA THR A 489 18.14 8.08 14.55
C THR A 489 19.40 7.38 15.02
N LEU A 490 19.58 6.09 14.68
CA LEU A 490 20.78 5.31 14.96
C LEU A 490 21.87 5.45 13.87
N ASN A 491 21.75 6.40 12.94
CA ASN A 491 22.71 6.62 11.85
C ASN A 491 23.04 5.35 11.05
N VAL A 492 22.00 4.67 10.57
CA VAL A 492 22.12 3.54 9.66
C VAL A 492 22.39 4.07 8.24
N SER A 493 23.27 3.42 7.50
CA SER A 493 23.65 3.84 6.14
C SER A 493 22.54 3.62 5.12
N GLY A 494 21.67 2.63 5.36
CA GLY A 494 20.48 2.36 4.54
C GLY A 494 19.51 1.43 5.25
N VAL A 495 18.20 1.73 5.10
CA VAL A 495 17.10 0.91 5.62
C VAL A 495 16.27 0.41 4.45
N ILE A 496 16.06 -0.89 4.40
CA ILE A 496 15.30 -1.56 3.35
C ILE A 496 14.02 -2.13 3.94
N ILE A 497 12.86 -1.64 3.47
CA ILE A 497 11.55 -2.12 3.89
C ILE A 497 11.09 -3.18 2.91
N ALA A 498 11.22 -4.46 3.30
CA ALA A 498 10.96 -5.61 2.43
C ALA A 498 9.57 -5.57 1.79
N ASN A 499 8.51 -5.35 2.58
CA ASN A 499 7.13 -5.30 2.10
C ASN A 499 6.88 -4.17 1.10
N GLN A 500 7.58 -3.05 1.24
CA GLN A 500 7.45 -1.91 0.34
C GLN A 500 8.08 -2.18 -1.02
N ILE A 501 9.26 -2.84 -1.06
CA ILE A 501 9.91 -3.24 -2.32
C ILE A 501 9.01 -4.20 -3.11
N VAL A 502 8.46 -5.21 -2.44
CA VAL A 502 7.52 -6.16 -3.08
C VAL A 502 6.29 -5.44 -3.64
N ALA A 503 5.71 -4.51 -2.87
CA ALA A 503 4.52 -3.78 -3.28
C ALA A 503 4.76 -2.89 -4.51
N VAL A 504 5.87 -2.15 -4.56
CA VAL A 504 6.18 -1.29 -5.73
C VAL A 504 6.46 -2.13 -6.97
N TYR A 505 7.19 -3.25 -6.83
CA TYR A 505 7.44 -4.17 -7.93
C TYR A 505 6.14 -4.79 -8.47
N MET A 506 5.32 -5.34 -7.59
CA MET A 506 4.03 -5.91 -7.95
C MET A 506 3.12 -4.88 -8.64
N THR A 507 3.12 -3.63 -8.18
CA THR A 507 2.32 -2.56 -8.79
C THR A 507 2.75 -2.30 -10.24
N GLN A 508 4.05 -2.30 -10.53
CA GLN A 508 4.55 -2.15 -11.89
C GLN A 508 4.09 -3.30 -12.79
N LEU A 509 4.20 -4.54 -12.31
CA LEU A 509 3.74 -5.72 -13.05
C LEU A 509 2.23 -5.69 -13.32
N LEU A 510 1.42 -5.24 -12.35
CA LEU A 510 -0.03 -5.10 -12.50
C LEU A 510 -0.44 -4.05 -13.54
N CYS A 511 0.39 -3.02 -13.72
CA CYS A 511 0.04 -1.86 -14.53
C CYS A 511 0.67 -1.88 -15.92
N HIS A 512 1.84 -2.53 -16.07
CA HIS A 512 2.67 -2.53 -17.27
C HIS A 512 3.11 -3.94 -17.66
N GLU A 513 2.19 -4.71 -18.22
CA GLU A 513 2.43 -6.08 -18.64
C GLU A 513 3.63 -6.21 -19.62
N GLU A 514 3.71 -5.32 -20.61
CA GLU A 514 4.79 -5.33 -21.60
C GLU A 514 6.18 -5.06 -21.00
N SER A 515 6.23 -4.47 -19.82
CA SER A 515 7.48 -4.07 -19.13
C SER A 515 7.96 -5.09 -18.09
N HIS A 516 7.32 -6.25 -17.97
CA HIS A 516 7.66 -7.25 -16.96
C HIS A 516 9.16 -7.62 -17.00
N LYS A 517 9.66 -8.03 -18.17
CA LYS A 517 11.06 -8.39 -18.37
C LYS A 517 12.02 -7.22 -18.02
N LEU A 518 11.65 -5.99 -18.36
CA LEU A 518 12.45 -4.81 -18.00
C LEU A 518 12.60 -4.68 -16.48
N TYR A 519 11.51 -4.81 -15.73
CA TYR A 519 11.56 -4.66 -14.28
C TYR A 519 12.26 -5.85 -13.60
N GLU A 520 12.13 -7.04 -14.16
CA GLU A 520 12.88 -8.22 -13.74
C GLU A 520 14.38 -7.98 -13.92
N ASP A 521 14.83 -7.60 -15.12
CA ASP A 521 16.24 -7.30 -15.41
C ASP A 521 16.78 -6.13 -14.58
N LEU A 522 15.93 -5.15 -14.23
CA LEU A 522 16.30 -4.02 -13.36
C LEU A 522 16.68 -4.47 -11.95
N LEU A 523 15.94 -5.43 -11.39
CA LEU A 523 16.13 -5.94 -10.04
C LEU A 523 17.12 -7.09 -9.99
N MET A 524 17.09 -7.95 -10.99
CA MET A 524 18.01 -9.08 -11.08
C MET A 524 19.40 -8.62 -11.55
N PRO A 525 20.46 -9.18 -11.00
CA PRO A 525 21.82 -8.89 -11.44
C PRO A 525 22.14 -9.70 -12.71
N ASP A 526 21.41 -9.50 -13.79
CA ASP A 526 21.66 -10.27 -15.03
C ASP A 526 22.63 -9.54 -15.97
N ASN A 527 23.50 -10.33 -16.58
CA ASN A 527 24.55 -9.88 -17.48
C ASN A 527 24.12 -9.62 -18.89
N ASP A 528 23.05 -10.29 -19.31
CA ASP A 528 22.62 -10.31 -20.69
C ASP A 528 21.75 -9.12 -21.06
N SER A 529 21.38 -8.28 -20.07
CA SER A 529 20.65 -7.06 -20.34
C SER A 529 21.55 -6.00 -21.00
N ASP A 530 21.14 -5.52 -22.17
CA ASP A 530 21.79 -4.43 -22.89
C ASP A 530 21.77 -3.10 -22.13
N ILE A 531 21.00 -3.01 -21.04
CA ILE A 531 20.71 -1.80 -20.28
C ILE A 531 20.92 -2.06 -18.81
N ALA A 532 21.60 -1.13 -18.13
CA ALA A 532 21.71 -1.11 -16.68
C ALA A 532 21.36 0.27 -16.13
N PHE A 533 20.73 0.30 -14.94
CA PHE A 533 20.58 1.53 -14.19
C PHE A 533 21.71 1.61 -13.17
N GLU A 534 22.47 2.69 -13.25
CA GLU A 534 23.66 2.88 -12.42
C GLU A 534 23.58 4.18 -11.65
N ILE A 535 24.15 4.15 -10.46
CA ILE A 535 24.37 5.35 -9.65
C ILE A 535 25.81 5.74 -9.81
N ARG A 536 26.06 6.95 -10.33
CA ARG A 536 27.39 7.48 -10.60
C ARG A 536 27.56 8.86 -9.98
N GLN A 537 28.75 9.12 -9.42
CA GLN A 537 29.11 10.47 -9.00
C GLN A 537 29.58 11.31 -10.18
N GLY A 538 29.42 12.64 -10.09
CA GLY A 538 29.83 13.55 -11.14
C GLY A 538 31.27 13.34 -11.59
N LYS A 539 32.20 13.17 -10.63
CA LYS A 539 33.63 12.89 -10.87
C LYS A 539 33.94 11.55 -11.57
N GLU A 540 32.97 10.64 -11.65
CA GLU A 540 33.14 9.33 -12.29
C GLU A 540 32.86 9.36 -13.79
N LEU A 541 32.01 10.29 -14.23
CA LEU A 541 31.60 10.43 -15.64
C LEU A 541 32.06 11.74 -16.30
N LEU A 542 32.41 12.74 -15.49
CA LEU A 542 32.77 14.06 -15.98
C LEU A 542 34.09 14.56 -15.36
N ASP A 543 34.85 15.33 -16.12
CA ASP A 543 36.00 16.05 -15.55
C ASP A 543 35.52 17.29 -14.78
N CYS A 544 35.09 17.08 -13.54
CA CYS A 544 34.55 18.08 -12.64
C CYS A 544 35.64 18.69 -11.76
N SER A 545 36.79 19.09 -12.33
CA SER A 545 37.80 19.85 -11.56
C SER A 545 37.19 21.18 -11.06
N ASN A 546 36.23 21.73 -11.81
CA ASN A 546 35.35 22.84 -11.42
C ASN A 546 33.89 22.42 -11.59
N ASN A 547 32.95 23.15 -10.92
CA ASN A 547 31.52 22.93 -11.12
C ASN A 547 31.15 23.14 -12.59
N LEU A 548 30.43 22.18 -13.17
CA LEU A 548 29.95 22.27 -14.54
C LEU A 548 28.54 22.83 -14.55
N GLU A 549 28.30 23.90 -15.34
CA GLU A 549 26.99 24.54 -15.49
C GLU A 549 26.36 24.22 -16.84
N PHE A 550 25.10 23.84 -16.84
CA PHE A 550 24.29 23.64 -18.03
C PHE A 550 23.06 24.54 -17.99
N ASN A 551 22.63 25.07 -19.14
CA ASN A 551 21.54 26.04 -19.22
C ASN A 551 20.15 25.44 -18.99
N SER A 552 19.98 24.13 -19.22
CA SER A 552 18.74 23.43 -19.04
C SER A 552 18.98 21.92 -18.76
N ARG A 553 17.95 21.23 -18.27
CA ARG A 553 17.99 19.78 -18.11
C ARG A 553 18.29 19.06 -19.42
N GLY A 554 17.65 19.52 -20.50
CA GLY A 554 17.85 18.93 -21.81
C GLY A 554 19.25 19.17 -22.39
N ASP A 555 19.91 20.31 -22.09
CA ASP A 555 21.29 20.54 -22.48
C ASP A 555 22.23 19.58 -21.76
N PHE A 556 22.06 19.38 -20.46
CA PHE A 556 22.85 18.44 -19.68
C PHE A 556 22.69 16.99 -20.20
N ILE A 557 21.44 16.55 -20.41
CA ILE A 557 21.15 15.18 -20.89
C ILE A 557 21.81 14.95 -22.26
N ASN A 558 21.61 15.86 -23.20
CA ASN A 558 22.17 15.75 -24.55
C ASN A 558 23.70 15.82 -24.52
N ALA A 559 24.29 16.74 -23.73
CA ALA A 559 25.72 16.87 -23.60
C ALA A 559 26.38 15.59 -23.12
N LEU A 560 25.90 14.99 -22.01
CA LEU A 560 26.45 13.75 -21.49
C LEU A 560 26.22 12.57 -22.45
N TYR A 561 25.02 12.43 -23.01
CA TYR A 561 24.69 11.34 -23.93
C TYR A 561 25.55 11.35 -25.19
N ILE A 562 25.77 12.51 -25.79
CA ILE A 562 26.60 12.65 -27.00
C ILE A 562 28.09 12.45 -26.65
N SER A 563 28.59 13.10 -25.58
CA SER A 563 29.99 13.02 -25.19
C SER A 563 30.42 11.63 -24.72
N SER A 564 29.46 10.84 -24.15
CA SER A 564 29.68 9.42 -23.81
C SER A 564 29.51 8.47 -25.00
N LYS A 565 29.40 8.97 -26.24
CA LYS A 565 29.12 8.16 -27.43
C LYS A 565 27.84 7.32 -27.31
N LYS A 566 26.81 7.86 -26.63
CA LYS A 566 25.50 7.26 -26.36
C LYS A 566 25.52 6.12 -25.31
N GLU A 567 26.62 5.99 -24.58
CA GLU A 567 26.78 4.95 -23.53
C GLU A 567 25.99 5.33 -22.28
N TYR A 568 26.01 6.61 -21.84
CA TYR A 568 25.36 7.06 -20.61
C TYR A 568 24.30 8.13 -20.85
N LEU A 569 23.06 7.84 -20.38
CA LEU A 569 21.95 8.79 -20.39
C LEU A 569 21.55 9.15 -18.96
N PRO A 570 21.72 10.41 -18.49
CA PRO A 570 21.31 10.79 -17.15
C PRO A 570 19.78 10.92 -17.09
N ILE A 571 19.16 10.27 -16.09
CA ILE A 571 17.71 10.27 -15.88
C ILE A 571 17.28 10.99 -14.61
N GLY A 572 18.21 11.18 -13.64
CA GLY A 572 17.87 11.81 -12.38
C GLY A 572 19.06 12.08 -11.47
N PHE A 573 18.77 12.67 -10.33
CA PHE A 573 19.71 12.96 -9.24
C PHE A 573 19.16 12.45 -7.91
N ILE A 574 20.03 11.99 -7.00
CA ILE A 574 19.68 11.60 -5.64
C ILE A 574 20.13 12.69 -4.67
N GLY A 575 19.22 13.23 -3.89
CA GLY A 575 19.42 13.92 -2.60
C GLY A 575 19.64 15.42 -2.64
N GLU A 576 20.64 16.05 -3.20
CA GLU A 576 21.07 17.38 -2.72
C GLU A 576 20.63 18.64 -3.47
N GLN A 577 20.05 18.57 -4.65
CA GLN A 577 19.72 19.78 -5.42
C GLN A 577 18.53 20.59 -4.88
N GLN A 578 17.70 20.04 -4.01
CA GLN A 578 16.59 20.81 -3.40
C GLN A 578 17.06 21.73 -2.26
N LYS A 579 18.11 21.37 -1.53
CA LYS A 579 18.65 22.22 -0.45
C LYS A 579 19.30 23.51 -0.97
N ALA A 580 19.89 23.49 -2.15
CA ALA A 580 20.48 24.67 -2.77
C ALA A 580 19.44 25.74 -3.12
N LYS A 581 18.21 25.36 -3.51
CA LYS A 581 17.14 26.34 -3.83
C LYS A 581 16.58 27.04 -2.60
N LEU A 582 16.50 26.38 -1.44
CA LEU A 582 16.00 27.01 -0.21
C LEU A 582 17.05 27.98 0.38
N THR A 583 18.33 27.59 0.35
CA THR A 583 19.42 28.45 0.85
C THR A 583 19.64 29.66 -0.04
N ASP A 584 19.56 29.52 -1.37
CA ASP A 584 19.71 30.62 -2.31
C ASP A 584 18.53 31.61 -2.27
N VAL A 585 17.32 31.13 -2.00
CA VAL A 585 16.13 31.99 -1.79
C VAL A 585 16.25 32.74 -0.46
N VAL A 586 16.72 32.11 0.60
CA VAL A 586 16.91 32.75 1.91
C VAL A 586 18.07 33.75 1.87
N THR A 587 19.19 33.44 1.21
CA THR A 587 20.34 34.38 1.06
C THR A 587 20.00 35.56 0.14
N ASN A 588 19.23 35.34 -0.92
CA ASN A 588 18.80 36.45 -1.80
C ASN A 588 17.68 37.29 -1.17
N VAL A 589 16.86 36.73 -0.28
CA VAL A 589 15.88 37.52 0.49
C VAL A 589 16.55 38.34 1.60
N VAL A 590 17.58 37.79 2.25
CA VAL A 590 18.31 38.50 3.31
C VAL A 590 19.25 39.58 2.73
N SER A 591 19.85 39.37 1.57
CA SER A 591 20.69 40.40 0.91
C SER A 591 19.88 41.49 0.16
N GLY A 592 18.62 41.20 -0.22
CA GLY A 592 17.71 42.19 -0.85
C GLY A 592 16.85 43.01 0.13
N ALA A 593 16.86 42.68 1.42
CA ALA A 593 15.91 43.22 2.42
C ALA A 593 16.30 44.60 3.02
N VAL A 594 17.22 45.35 2.41
CA VAL A 594 17.55 46.70 2.90
C VAL A 594 16.74 47.80 2.19
N SER A 595 15.89 47.50 1.21
CA SER A 595 15.23 48.62 0.48
C SER A 595 13.80 48.44 -0.01
N VAL A 596 12.95 47.54 0.56
CA VAL A 596 11.52 47.55 0.17
C VAL A 596 10.60 47.29 1.35
N THR A 597 9.95 48.34 1.79
CA THR A 597 8.90 48.41 2.82
C THR A 597 7.60 47.67 2.48
N GLY A 598 7.04 46.97 3.48
CA GLY A 598 5.59 46.80 3.64
C GLY A 598 4.88 45.67 2.84
N LYS A 599 5.17 45.46 1.56
CA LYS A 599 4.46 44.44 0.75
C LYS A 599 5.11 43.06 0.75
N VAL A 600 6.37 42.96 1.13
CA VAL A 600 7.07 41.65 1.23
C VAL A 600 6.73 40.92 2.53
N ILE A 601 6.40 41.68 3.59
CA ILE A 601 6.04 41.08 4.91
C ILE A 601 4.67 40.37 4.86
N SER A 602 3.72 40.88 4.05
CA SER A 602 2.41 40.22 3.90
C SER A 602 2.50 38.93 3.09
N ASN A 603 3.40 38.83 2.13
CA ASN A 603 3.63 37.62 1.33
C ASN A 603 4.49 36.58 2.07
N ILE A 604 5.37 37.02 2.97
CA ILE A 604 6.12 36.13 3.87
C ILE A 604 5.20 35.64 5.00
N GLY A 605 4.30 36.49 5.50
CA GLY A 605 3.27 36.09 6.47
C GLY A 605 2.31 35.06 5.89
N ASN A 606 1.87 35.21 4.64
CA ASN A 606 1.03 34.23 3.97
C ASN A 606 1.78 32.95 3.55
N ALA A 607 3.07 33.00 3.33
CA ALA A 607 3.90 31.82 3.10
C ALA A 607 4.21 31.06 4.42
N LEU A 608 4.29 31.78 5.55
CA LEU A 608 4.49 31.18 6.86
C LEU A 608 3.18 30.67 7.50
N THR A 609 2.03 31.25 7.15
CA THR A 609 0.73 30.76 7.60
C THR A 609 0.16 29.61 6.75
N LEU A 610 0.76 29.33 5.58
CA LEU A 610 0.48 28.13 4.77
C LEU A 610 1.36 26.93 5.16
N SER A 611 2.25 27.05 6.13
CA SER A 611 3.13 25.98 6.63
C SER A 611 2.70 25.41 7.98
N ASP A 612 1.47 25.64 8.42
CA ASP A 612 0.85 24.92 9.54
C ASP A 612 0.21 23.56 9.13
N SER A 613 0.61 22.98 8.01
CA SER A 613 0.63 21.55 7.89
C SER A 613 1.85 21.05 8.69
N PRO A 614 1.71 20.08 9.61
CA PRO A 614 2.88 19.43 10.21
C PRO A 614 3.80 19.04 9.05
N GLU A 615 5.09 19.39 9.15
CA GLU A 615 6.09 18.89 8.21
C GLU A 615 5.78 17.41 8.06
N GLU A 616 5.34 16.99 6.87
CA GLU A 616 5.19 15.60 6.53
C GLU A 616 6.55 14.98 6.79
N VAL A 617 6.70 14.34 7.94
CA VAL A 617 7.83 13.46 8.20
C VAL A 617 7.66 12.33 7.21
N SER A 618 8.19 12.52 6.00
CA SER A 618 8.08 11.51 4.97
C SER A 618 8.93 10.33 5.44
N ILE A 619 8.25 9.28 5.85
CA ILE A 619 8.82 7.95 6.13
C ILE A 619 9.42 7.37 4.82
N ASP A 620 9.38 8.13 3.73
CA ASP A 620 9.76 7.72 2.39
C ASP A 620 11.27 7.90 2.13
N PHE A 621 11.77 7.12 1.16
CA PHE A 621 13.13 7.19 0.63
C PHE A 621 13.54 8.60 0.21
N LYS A 622 14.84 8.87 0.16
CA LYS A 622 15.38 10.16 -0.32
C LYS A 622 14.76 10.52 -1.65
N ASP A 623 14.30 11.75 -1.77
CA ASP A 623 13.68 12.21 -3.00
C ASP A 623 14.66 12.12 -4.17
N VAL A 624 14.27 11.37 -5.19
CA VAL A 624 14.95 11.32 -6.47
C VAL A 624 14.33 12.37 -7.39
N LEU A 625 15.15 13.31 -7.83
CA LEU A 625 14.73 14.29 -8.81
C LEU A 625 14.92 13.72 -10.22
N PHE A 626 13.86 13.21 -10.83
CA PHE A 626 13.90 12.80 -12.24
C PHE A 626 13.99 13.99 -13.19
N LEU A 627 14.76 13.81 -14.26
CA LEU A 627 14.92 14.79 -15.34
C LEU A 627 13.83 14.67 -16.42
N ASN A 628 12.65 14.16 -16.06
CA ASN A 628 11.60 13.72 -16.98
C ASN A 628 10.60 14.80 -17.40
N LYS A 629 10.80 16.06 -16.98
CA LYS A 629 9.90 17.18 -17.31
C LYS A 629 10.64 18.48 -17.54
N ASN A 630 9.98 19.38 -18.28
CA ASN A 630 10.49 20.74 -18.50
C ASN A 630 11.92 20.79 -19.07
N LEU A 631 12.26 19.84 -19.95
CA LEU A 631 13.61 19.66 -20.46
C LEU A 631 14.17 20.95 -21.14
N ASN A 632 13.29 21.77 -21.73
CA ASN A 632 13.66 23.03 -22.40
C ASN A 632 13.57 24.25 -21.49
N LYS A 633 13.11 24.12 -20.25
CA LYS A 633 13.05 25.24 -19.31
C LYS A 633 14.48 25.68 -18.99
N LYS A 634 14.72 27.00 -19.04
CA LYS A 634 16.02 27.61 -18.67
C LYS A 634 16.21 27.53 -17.14
N ASP A 635 16.38 26.31 -16.62
CA ASP A 635 16.76 26.06 -15.24
C ASP A 635 18.20 25.57 -15.26
N LYS A 636 19.13 26.41 -14.76
CA LYS A 636 20.54 26.03 -14.67
C LYS A 636 20.72 24.76 -13.84
N ILE A 637 21.49 23.82 -14.38
CA ILE A 637 21.95 22.61 -13.66
C ILE A 637 23.43 22.75 -13.38
N ILE A 638 23.80 22.54 -12.13
CA ILE A 638 25.18 22.57 -11.69
C ILE A 638 25.59 21.16 -11.27
N ILE A 639 26.58 20.60 -11.95
CA ILE A 639 27.12 19.28 -11.60
C ILE A 639 28.44 19.48 -10.83
N ARG A 640 28.47 18.96 -9.63
CA ARG A 640 29.64 18.95 -8.73
C ARG A 640 30.30 17.58 -8.77
N PRO A 641 31.54 17.44 -8.31
CA PRO A 641 32.23 16.16 -8.24
C PRO A 641 31.49 15.08 -7.44
N ASP A 642 30.77 15.49 -6.40
CA ASP A 642 30.01 14.67 -5.46
C ASP A 642 28.53 14.52 -5.83
N THR A 643 28.06 15.20 -6.90
CA THR A 643 26.68 15.07 -7.37
C THR A 643 26.37 13.62 -7.72
N THR A 644 25.39 13.01 -7.03
CA THR A 644 24.97 11.63 -7.28
C THR A 644 23.92 11.62 -8.40
N MET A 645 24.29 11.00 -9.51
CA MET A 645 23.46 10.91 -10.73
C MET A 645 22.92 9.49 -10.91
N ILE A 646 21.71 9.40 -11.38
CA ILE A 646 21.14 8.16 -11.92
C ILE A 646 21.30 8.18 -13.43
N VAL A 647 21.93 7.17 -13.96
CA VAL A 647 22.18 7.05 -15.40
C VAL A 647 21.69 5.70 -15.93
N VAL A 648 21.18 5.73 -17.14
CA VAL A 648 20.97 4.52 -17.94
C VAL A 648 22.29 4.26 -18.68
N HIS A 649 22.86 3.10 -18.47
CA HIS A 649 24.06 2.65 -19.14
C HIS A 649 23.66 1.67 -20.26
N ASN A 650 23.87 2.06 -21.52
CA ASN A 650 23.74 1.19 -22.67
C ASN A 650 25.07 0.43 -22.86
N LYS A 651 25.02 -0.90 -22.70
CA LYS A 651 26.22 -1.76 -22.75
C LYS A 651 26.63 -2.15 -24.17
N LYS A 652 25.86 -1.72 -25.20
CA LYS A 652 26.13 -2.01 -26.63
C LYS A 652 27.15 -1.08 -27.22
#